data_ef5f689265bf70b6190288a141180dfd
#
_entry.id   ef5f689265bf70b6190288a141180dfd
#
_cell.length_a   1.000
_cell.length_b   1.000
_cell.length_c   1.000
_cell.angle_alpha   90.00
_cell.angle_beta   90.00
_cell.angle_gamma   90.00
#
_symmetry.space_group_name_H-M   'P 1'
#
loop_
_entity.id
_entity.type
_entity.pdbx_description
1 polymer ?
#
loop_
_entity_poly.entity_id
_entity_poly.type
_entity_poly.pdbx_seq_one_letter_code
_entity_poly.pdbx_strand_id
1 'polypeptide(L)'
;LVSRDAVAVVVVVRRHPGRLSNVLAALADEVPTTGIIVANLSGTELSPSAGIAVVTLSESLALSDAVSRAIEAHPSTLLWILRDDSVPRAGAFGALRAVLDTSPSAGIVGPKQLDADLPIEIREMGESISRSGFAVQLAEREMDQGQYDRQSDVLGVGEAGMLVRRSLWDELAGFDPALDVVDGALDFCYRARAAGWRVEIVPRAVVETLSSSLEAALGEVSLARIVREEAKARAHRVLSYLAAIVSPFRGISLLAGAAARGLARFVRKQPNPFAELAGTVAGVLRIGAIATSRRSIARTSTQPIDRGRLFVTRTDMARRRSLERDDRRAALEAMDTEPRLGFGQLGLWMTAAAGVVGLILGHNYLGAEALSGGALLPLPDSILAVWSSVGATWTPIAGGLDSAPDGFGVLIAALATVTWWDPNLALVGLWLLAVPLSFVAGWIGAGVVTIKSGTAFLVAAVWTLLPSLHIALAEGRVGAVLAHITIPLAVRALCGRGIVSGGWFALLAATVWVSVPALAPVIVVGTILRAVAGRPAIVLGLVPALALEWPRIIEAAMGTPLTYFADRGVPALALAPPLDVFHLWPVVPSIPFVDSTISGIVVLAVVIASVLATIVVVAGGNARLGGIVSVAAVGALTFVALAPLPLARIADQTVSVAPGALLDPLWFGLIMGIAVLASTSGIVRAIATPGVLAVFAAVCLSTIALPLIGGTLVQASPIRSVPAYVEAETRAHPEVGTLIITPRDDALVAELQRGSGATLTEWTATAATRREVTNTEVAIARIAGNLIVESGFDIVPAASELNIRFVLLKADPTSPSVSAIASHTGLSQVGQTDTGVLWVVGGDPAASSAYPGRNVVYVAGAALAVLVALIAAIPTSLPRRRIGTDELVLSTGETDA
;
A
#
# COMPACT_ATOMS: atom_id res chain seq x y z
N LEU A 1 -0.92 60.48 -32.81
CA LEU A 1 -2.07 60.65 -31.90
C LEU A 1 -2.92 59.38 -32.01
N VAL A 2 -2.84 58.49 -31.00
CA VAL A 2 -3.71 57.29 -30.94
C VAL A 2 -5.15 57.79 -30.79
N SER A 3 -6.05 57.32 -31.64
CA SER A 3 -7.48 57.62 -31.46
C SER A 3 -7.93 57.21 -30.09
N ARG A 4 -8.75 58.04 -29.40
CA ARG A 4 -9.35 57.66 -28.08
C ARG A 4 -10.18 56.41 -28.14
N ASP A 5 -10.47 55.87 -29.34
CA ASP A 5 -11.31 54.70 -29.56
C ASP A 5 -10.55 53.45 -30.01
N ALA A 6 -9.19 53.49 -30.02
CA ALA A 6 -8.40 52.35 -30.49
C ALA A 6 -8.38 51.22 -29.46
N VAL A 7 -8.89 50.04 -29.81
CA VAL A 7 -8.82 48.82 -29.05
C VAL A 7 -7.92 47.80 -29.76
N ALA A 8 -7.07 47.11 -29.02
CA ALA A 8 -6.38 45.90 -29.46
C ALA A 8 -7.08 44.67 -28.88
N VAL A 9 -7.59 43.82 -29.75
CA VAL A 9 -8.20 42.54 -29.38
C VAL A 9 -7.16 41.45 -29.64
N VAL A 10 -6.68 40.83 -28.58
CA VAL A 10 -5.70 39.71 -28.69
C VAL A 10 -6.42 38.41 -28.49
N VAL A 11 -6.48 37.60 -29.56
CA VAL A 11 -7.00 36.24 -29.52
C VAL A 11 -5.81 35.29 -29.40
N VAL A 12 -5.66 34.65 -28.24
CA VAL A 12 -4.57 33.70 -27.98
C VAL A 12 -4.99 32.32 -28.41
N VAL A 13 -4.29 31.76 -29.41
CA VAL A 13 -4.56 30.42 -29.95
C VAL A 13 -3.54 29.42 -29.42
N ARG A 14 -4.00 28.50 -28.61
CA ARG A 14 -3.11 27.49 -27.97
C ARG A 14 -3.64 26.07 -28.10
N ARG A 15 -4.93 25.84 -27.84
CA ARG A 15 -5.53 24.50 -27.69
C ARG A 15 -6.58 24.16 -28.74
N HIS A 16 -7.33 25.14 -29.19
CA HIS A 16 -8.49 24.94 -30.07
C HIS A 16 -8.38 25.74 -31.35
N PRO A 17 -7.30 25.58 -32.16
CA PRO A 17 -7.11 26.38 -33.37
C PRO A 17 -8.27 26.24 -34.35
N GLY A 18 -8.96 25.10 -34.39
CA GLY A 18 -10.13 24.89 -35.23
C GLY A 18 -11.35 25.74 -34.87
N ARG A 19 -11.39 26.34 -33.65
CA ARG A 19 -12.49 27.23 -33.24
C ARG A 19 -12.21 28.71 -33.43
N LEU A 20 -11.01 29.06 -33.83
CA LEU A 20 -10.64 30.46 -34.11
C LEU A 20 -11.61 31.14 -35.06
N SER A 21 -12.12 30.45 -36.08
CA SER A 21 -13.11 31.00 -37.03
C SER A 21 -14.39 31.46 -36.33
N ASN A 22 -14.86 30.75 -35.33
CA ASN A 22 -16.08 31.13 -34.59
C ASN A 22 -15.83 32.40 -33.75
N VAL A 23 -14.65 32.47 -33.11
CA VAL A 23 -14.27 33.68 -32.34
C VAL A 23 -14.13 34.89 -33.27
N LEU A 24 -13.47 34.75 -34.42
CA LEU A 24 -13.30 35.83 -35.40
C LEU A 24 -14.63 36.27 -36.01
N ALA A 25 -15.56 35.32 -36.27
CA ALA A 25 -16.90 35.64 -36.78
C ALA A 25 -17.69 36.45 -35.73
N ALA A 26 -17.64 36.10 -34.45
CA ALA A 26 -18.31 36.86 -33.39
C ALA A 26 -17.69 38.24 -33.15
N LEU A 27 -16.40 38.44 -33.49
CA LEU A 27 -15.73 39.72 -33.35
C LEU A 27 -15.99 40.66 -34.51
N ALA A 28 -16.39 40.15 -35.68
CA ALA A 28 -16.56 40.95 -36.90
C ALA A 28 -17.55 42.09 -36.76
N ASP A 29 -18.60 41.91 -35.95
CA ASP A 29 -19.63 42.94 -35.70
C ASP A 29 -19.33 43.79 -34.45
N GLU A 30 -18.36 43.42 -33.63
CA GLU A 30 -18.01 44.08 -32.37
C GLU A 30 -16.87 45.11 -32.53
N VAL A 31 -15.86 44.78 -33.31
CA VAL A 31 -14.64 45.58 -33.44
C VAL A 31 -14.09 45.57 -34.88
N PRO A 32 -13.41 46.64 -35.31
CA PRO A 32 -12.76 46.66 -36.63
C PRO A 32 -11.71 45.57 -36.76
N THR A 33 -11.65 44.91 -37.92
CA THR A 33 -10.70 43.81 -38.18
C THR A 33 -9.23 44.19 -37.99
N THR A 34 -8.89 45.47 -38.26
CA THR A 34 -7.54 46.03 -38.08
C THR A 34 -7.10 46.09 -36.61
N GLY A 35 -8.05 46.01 -35.66
CA GLY A 35 -7.77 45.94 -34.22
C GLY A 35 -7.61 44.49 -33.67
N ILE A 36 -7.82 43.47 -34.54
CA ILE A 36 -7.75 42.08 -34.12
C ILE A 36 -6.34 41.51 -34.39
N ILE A 37 -5.75 40.91 -33.37
CA ILE A 37 -4.41 40.31 -33.40
C ILE A 37 -4.53 38.86 -32.93
N VAL A 38 -4.07 37.93 -33.72
CA VAL A 38 -4.02 36.52 -33.36
C VAL A 38 -2.63 36.17 -32.88
N ALA A 39 -2.49 35.89 -31.60
CA ALA A 39 -1.25 35.34 -30.98
C ALA A 39 -1.26 33.82 -31.12
N ASN A 40 -0.56 33.30 -32.10
CA ASN A 40 -0.54 31.86 -32.39
C ASN A 40 0.56 31.15 -31.63
N LEU A 41 0.17 30.33 -30.64
CA LEU A 41 1.03 29.43 -29.85
C LEU A 41 0.72 27.94 -30.10
N SER A 42 -0.13 27.64 -31.11
CA SER A 42 -0.57 26.25 -31.36
C SER A 42 0.43 25.41 -32.17
N GLY A 43 1.47 26.04 -32.72
CA GLY A 43 2.40 25.36 -33.63
C GLY A 43 1.82 25.07 -35.04
N THR A 44 0.52 25.35 -35.29
CA THR A 44 -0.13 25.15 -36.57
C THR A 44 -0.11 26.44 -37.41
N GLU A 45 -0.01 26.31 -38.73
CA GLU A 45 -0.17 27.48 -39.59
C GLU A 45 -1.63 27.96 -39.62
N LEU A 46 -1.84 29.23 -39.32
CA LEU A 46 -3.16 29.85 -39.31
C LEU A 46 -3.23 30.86 -40.46
N SER A 47 -4.30 30.82 -41.27
CA SER A 47 -4.58 31.74 -42.36
C SER A 47 -5.91 32.44 -42.14
N PRO A 48 -5.98 33.43 -41.24
CA PRO A 48 -7.20 34.17 -40.99
C PRO A 48 -7.55 35.11 -42.18
N SER A 49 -8.75 35.67 -42.13
CA SER A 49 -9.25 36.60 -43.14
C SER A 49 -8.34 37.83 -43.29
N ALA A 50 -8.37 38.45 -44.48
CA ALA A 50 -7.57 39.63 -44.76
C ALA A 50 -7.81 40.80 -43.77
N GLY A 51 -6.72 41.37 -43.26
CA GLY A 51 -6.77 42.50 -42.32
C GLY A 51 -6.53 42.13 -40.86
N ILE A 52 -6.44 40.83 -40.52
CA ILE A 52 -6.13 40.32 -39.16
C ILE A 52 -4.64 40.04 -39.06
N ALA A 53 -3.97 40.62 -38.08
CA ALA A 53 -2.55 40.37 -37.82
C ALA A 53 -2.34 39.02 -37.10
N VAL A 54 -1.42 38.19 -37.62
CA VAL A 54 -1.01 36.94 -36.96
C VAL A 54 0.41 37.06 -36.47
N VAL A 55 0.62 36.83 -35.19
CA VAL A 55 1.94 36.78 -34.57
C VAL A 55 2.19 35.35 -34.12
N THR A 56 3.03 34.63 -34.88
CA THR A 56 3.40 33.24 -34.54
C THR A 56 4.50 33.26 -33.49
N LEU A 57 4.26 32.55 -32.40
CA LEU A 57 5.08 32.51 -31.20
C LEU A 57 5.38 31.07 -30.81
N SER A 58 6.39 30.85 -29.93
CA SER A 58 6.69 29.53 -29.42
C SER A 58 5.57 29.03 -28.51
N GLU A 59 5.21 27.74 -28.61
CA GLU A 59 4.23 27.08 -27.75
C GLU A 59 4.57 27.17 -26.25
N SER A 60 5.85 27.27 -25.93
CA SER A 60 6.36 27.37 -24.56
C SER A 60 6.32 28.76 -23.96
N LEU A 61 5.92 29.79 -24.77
CA LEU A 61 5.91 31.15 -24.29
C LEU A 61 4.79 31.39 -23.27
N ALA A 62 5.07 32.16 -22.24
CA ALA A 62 4.09 32.60 -21.25
C ALA A 62 2.96 33.42 -21.87
N LEU A 63 1.74 33.30 -21.32
CA LEU A 63 0.57 34.06 -21.82
C LEU A 63 0.84 35.58 -21.79
N SER A 64 1.44 36.07 -20.71
CA SER A 64 1.81 37.50 -20.57
C SER A 64 2.73 37.98 -21.69
N ASP A 65 3.77 37.19 -21.96
CA ASP A 65 4.74 37.54 -23.01
C ASP A 65 4.12 37.47 -24.42
N ALA A 66 3.22 36.48 -24.59
CA ALA A 66 2.50 36.33 -25.86
C ALA A 66 1.59 37.55 -26.14
N VAL A 67 0.79 37.94 -25.14
CA VAL A 67 -0.05 39.13 -25.24
C VAL A 67 0.79 40.39 -25.45
N SER A 68 1.86 40.59 -24.66
CA SER A 68 2.72 41.75 -24.75
C SER A 68 3.39 41.87 -26.10
N ARG A 69 3.92 40.79 -26.71
CA ARG A 69 4.49 40.77 -28.07
C ARG A 69 3.46 40.99 -29.14
N ALA A 70 2.24 40.46 -28.98
CA ALA A 70 1.17 40.66 -29.93
C ALA A 70 0.77 42.14 -30.07
N ILE A 71 0.75 42.87 -28.94
CA ILE A 71 0.34 44.28 -28.92
C ILE A 71 1.48 45.29 -29.14
N GLU A 72 2.73 44.84 -29.24
CA GLU A 72 3.92 45.71 -29.33
C GLU A 72 3.84 46.65 -30.51
N ALA A 73 3.40 46.17 -31.69
CA ALA A 73 3.27 46.96 -32.93
C ALA A 73 1.89 47.64 -33.08
N HIS A 74 0.97 47.49 -32.11
CA HIS A 74 -0.42 47.95 -32.21
C HIS A 74 -0.74 48.98 -31.12
N PRO A 75 -0.65 50.27 -31.39
CA PRO A 75 -0.98 51.31 -30.45
C PRO A 75 -2.49 51.34 -30.18
N SER A 76 -2.87 51.15 -28.91
CA SER A 76 -4.26 51.09 -28.47
C SER A 76 -4.42 51.73 -27.11
N THR A 77 -5.63 52.12 -26.74
CA THR A 77 -5.98 52.63 -25.39
C THR A 77 -6.58 51.55 -24.51
N LEU A 78 -7.18 50.56 -25.15
CA LEU A 78 -7.79 49.40 -24.52
C LEU A 78 -7.20 48.12 -25.05
N LEU A 79 -7.09 47.11 -24.22
CA LEU A 79 -6.66 45.75 -24.51
C LEU A 79 -7.77 44.79 -24.15
N TRP A 80 -8.30 44.05 -25.13
CA TRP A 80 -9.29 43.00 -24.92
C TRP A 80 -8.66 41.60 -25.13
N ILE A 81 -8.62 40.77 -24.12
CA ILE A 81 -7.94 39.46 -24.15
C ILE A 81 -8.99 38.38 -24.33
N LEU A 82 -8.85 37.55 -25.35
CA LEU A 82 -9.71 36.41 -25.68
C LEU A 82 -8.84 35.16 -25.90
N ARG A 83 -9.46 34.00 -25.75
CA ARG A 83 -8.83 32.71 -26.12
C ARG A 83 -9.47 32.16 -27.39
N ASP A 84 -8.86 31.14 -27.99
CA ASP A 84 -9.36 30.40 -29.15
C ASP A 84 -10.71 29.68 -28.92
N ASP A 85 -11.12 29.49 -27.65
CA ASP A 85 -12.41 28.92 -27.25
C ASP A 85 -13.42 29.94 -26.70
N SER A 86 -13.08 31.23 -26.73
CA SER A 86 -13.87 32.29 -26.09
C SER A 86 -14.68 33.06 -27.14
N VAL A 87 -15.97 32.77 -27.25
CA VAL A 87 -16.90 33.39 -28.20
C VAL A 87 -17.73 34.49 -27.52
N PRO A 88 -17.51 35.77 -27.77
CA PRO A 88 -18.31 36.86 -27.22
C PRO A 88 -19.73 36.84 -27.84
N ARG A 89 -20.76 37.08 -27.01
CA ARG A 89 -22.12 37.36 -27.51
C ARG A 89 -22.22 38.78 -28.00
N ALA A 90 -23.13 39.02 -28.94
CA ALA A 90 -23.39 40.35 -29.54
C ALA A 90 -23.61 41.42 -28.45
N GLY A 91 -22.85 42.52 -28.54
CA GLY A 91 -22.87 43.62 -27.58
C GLY A 91 -21.97 43.44 -26.36
N ALA A 92 -21.22 42.36 -26.28
CA ALA A 92 -20.33 42.09 -25.13
C ALA A 92 -19.25 43.16 -24.99
N PHE A 93 -18.57 43.51 -26.07
CA PHE A 93 -17.55 44.57 -26.06
C PHE A 93 -18.15 45.93 -25.67
N GLY A 94 -19.31 46.30 -26.27
CA GLY A 94 -20.01 47.53 -25.96
C GLY A 94 -20.37 47.65 -24.47
N ALA A 95 -20.84 46.58 -23.85
CA ALA A 95 -21.16 46.54 -22.44
C ALA A 95 -19.93 46.70 -21.53
N LEU A 96 -18.79 46.04 -21.87
CA LEU A 96 -17.53 46.17 -21.12
C LEU A 96 -16.97 47.60 -21.27
N ARG A 97 -16.93 48.15 -22.46
CA ARG A 97 -16.42 49.48 -22.73
C ARG A 97 -17.23 50.55 -22.02
N ALA A 98 -18.56 50.49 -22.04
CA ALA A 98 -19.44 51.44 -21.34
C ALA A 98 -19.10 51.61 -19.85
N VAL A 99 -18.71 50.53 -19.16
CA VAL A 99 -18.27 50.61 -17.76
C VAL A 99 -16.93 51.36 -17.64
N LEU A 100 -15.94 51.08 -18.50
CA LEU A 100 -14.68 51.81 -18.45
C LEU A 100 -14.83 53.30 -18.80
N ASP A 101 -15.77 53.64 -19.69
CA ASP A 101 -16.03 55.04 -20.09
C ASP A 101 -16.77 55.79 -18.95
N THR A 102 -17.64 55.11 -18.21
CA THR A 102 -18.42 55.76 -17.12
C THR A 102 -17.70 55.73 -15.78
N SER A 103 -16.77 54.81 -15.56
CA SER A 103 -16.02 54.63 -14.31
C SER A 103 -14.49 54.87 -14.54
N PRO A 104 -14.00 56.08 -14.41
CA PRO A 104 -12.57 56.39 -14.61
C PRO A 104 -11.65 55.66 -13.67
N SER A 105 -12.13 55.23 -12.50
CA SER A 105 -11.37 54.44 -11.52
C SER A 105 -11.31 52.94 -11.86
N ALA A 106 -12.17 52.44 -12.79
CA ALA A 106 -12.12 51.08 -13.26
C ALA A 106 -10.95 50.89 -14.24
N GLY A 107 -10.04 49.99 -13.89
CA GLY A 107 -8.89 49.67 -14.75
C GLY A 107 -9.08 48.36 -15.52
N ILE A 108 -9.87 47.43 -14.96
CA ILE A 108 -10.13 46.12 -15.52
C ILE A 108 -11.62 45.84 -15.42
N VAL A 109 -12.21 45.29 -16.47
CA VAL A 109 -13.58 44.80 -16.50
C VAL A 109 -13.60 43.40 -17.10
N GLY A 110 -14.43 42.48 -16.55
CA GLY A 110 -14.59 41.14 -17.07
C GLY A 110 -16.05 40.78 -17.36
N PRO A 111 -16.29 39.84 -18.30
CA PRO A 111 -17.64 39.35 -18.64
C PRO A 111 -18.10 38.26 -17.66
N LYS A 112 -19.39 37.94 -17.74
CA LYS A 112 -19.93 36.66 -17.29
C LYS A 112 -19.54 35.57 -18.31
N GLN A 113 -18.85 34.53 -17.87
CA GLN A 113 -18.48 33.41 -18.75
C GLN A 113 -19.53 32.29 -18.61
N LEU A 114 -20.14 31.90 -19.72
CA LEU A 114 -21.07 30.79 -19.80
C LEU A 114 -20.41 29.60 -20.48
N ASP A 115 -20.94 28.41 -20.18
CA ASP A 115 -20.51 27.17 -20.83
C ASP A 115 -20.97 27.19 -22.32
N ALA A 116 -20.08 26.91 -23.25
CA ALA A 116 -20.41 26.92 -24.67
C ALA A 116 -21.32 25.74 -25.08
N ASP A 117 -21.25 24.60 -24.36
CA ASP A 117 -22.08 23.44 -24.63
C ASP A 117 -23.41 23.50 -23.85
N LEU A 118 -23.45 24.20 -22.71
CA LEU A 118 -24.63 24.46 -21.90
C LEU A 118 -24.76 25.94 -21.56
N PRO A 119 -25.18 26.79 -22.52
CA PRO A 119 -25.11 28.24 -22.37
C PRO A 119 -26.10 28.88 -21.37
N ILE A 120 -26.66 28.06 -20.50
CA ILE A 120 -27.42 28.42 -19.30
C ILE A 120 -26.65 28.17 -18.01
N GLU A 121 -25.42 27.62 -18.10
CA GLU A 121 -24.57 27.37 -16.94
C GLU A 121 -23.44 28.40 -16.87
N ILE A 122 -23.25 29.00 -15.69
CA ILE A 122 -22.13 29.91 -15.44
C ILE A 122 -20.86 29.06 -15.31
N ARG A 123 -19.91 29.26 -16.19
CA ARG A 123 -18.61 28.60 -16.13
C ARG A 123 -17.69 29.29 -15.11
N GLU A 124 -17.55 30.60 -15.24
CA GLU A 124 -16.78 31.43 -14.33
C GLU A 124 -17.39 32.84 -14.24
N MET A 125 -17.48 33.38 -13.03
CA MET A 125 -17.96 34.75 -12.84
C MET A 125 -17.35 35.36 -11.56
N GLY A 126 -16.34 36.19 -11.77
CA GLY A 126 -15.60 36.87 -10.69
C GLY A 126 -14.80 35.95 -9.80
N GLU A 127 -13.65 36.44 -9.39
CA GLU A 127 -12.69 35.68 -8.56
C GLU A 127 -12.39 36.41 -7.25
N SER A 128 -12.11 35.65 -6.23
CA SER A 128 -11.69 36.14 -4.93
C SER A 128 -10.60 35.25 -4.32
N ILE A 129 -10.06 35.65 -3.18
CA ILE A 129 -9.08 34.90 -2.42
C ILE A 129 -9.58 34.67 -1.00
N SER A 130 -9.50 33.44 -0.51
CA SER A 130 -9.77 33.16 0.89
C SER A 130 -8.64 33.68 1.80
N ARG A 131 -8.91 33.88 3.10
CA ARG A 131 -7.87 34.27 4.06
C ARG A 131 -6.69 33.29 4.16
N SER A 132 -6.87 32.06 3.74
CA SER A 132 -5.82 31.03 3.66
C SER A 132 -5.11 30.99 2.31
N GLY A 133 -5.45 31.89 1.38
CA GLY A 133 -4.80 32.08 0.09
C GLY A 133 -5.34 31.20 -1.03
N PHE A 134 -6.44 30.46 -0.84
CA PHE A 134 -7.08 29.74 -1.96
C PHE A 134 -7.80 30.72 -2.88
N ALA A 135 -7.62 30.56 -4.18
CA ALA A 135 -8.47 31.20 -5.18
C ALA A 135 -9.89 30.61 -5.09
N VAL A 136 -10.88 31.43 -5.23
CA VAL A 136 -12.29 31.05 -5.11
C VAL A 136 -13.08 31.76 -6.18
N GLN A 137 -13.69 31.03 -7.07
CA GLN A 137 -14.67 31.56 -8.03
C GLN A 137 -15.93 32.01 -7.27
N LEU A 138 -16.47 33.15 -7.58
CA LEU A 138 -17.69 33.67 -6.91
C LEU A 138 -18.92 32.92 -7.38
N ALA A 139 -19.00 32.56 -8.67
CA ALA A 139 -19.96 31.64 -9.24
C ALA A 139 -19.25 30.69 -10.19
N GLU A 140 -19.49 29.39 -10.06
CA GLU A 140 -18.90 28.33 -10.90
C GLU A 140 -19.85 27.15 -10.99
N ARG A 141 -20.15 26.68 -12.21
CA ARG A 141 -21.01 25.53 -12.48
C ARG A 141 -22.40 25.65 -11.84
N GLU A 142 -22.95 26.83 -11.89
CA GLU A 142 -24.30 27.13 -11.43
C GLU A 142 -25.17 27.57 -12.61
N MET A 143 -26.46 27.22 -12.59
CA MET A 143 -27.43 27.70 -13.60
C MET A 143 -27.56 29.21 -13.48
N ASP A 144 -27.46 29.92 -14.59
CA ASP A 144 -27.66 31.38 -14.68
C ASP A 144 -29.14 31.73 -14.56
N GLN A 145 -29.55 32.20 -13.39
CA GLN A 145 -30.87 32.70 -13.07
C GLN A 145 -30.90 34.20 -12.81
N GLY A 146 -29.80 34.89 -13.17
CA GLY A 146 -29.63 36.30 -12.89
C GLY A 146 -29.29 36.65 -11.44
N GLN A 147 -29.00 35.63 -10.63
CA GLN A 147 -28.76 35.77 -9.19
C GLN A 147 -27.52 36.63 -8.87
N TYR A 148 -26.59 36.76 -9.81
CA TYR A 148 -25.37 37.55 -9.68
C TYR A 148 -25.36 38.85 -10.47
N ASP A 149 -26.46 39.23 -11.17
CA ASP A 149 -26.48 40.37 -12.06
C ASP A 149 -26.33 41.75 -11.38
N ARG A 150 -26.44 41.79 -10.05
CA ARG A 150 -26.20 42.98 -9.23
C ARG A 150 -24.80 43.14 -8.75
N GLN A 151 -23.97 42.14 -8.96
CA GLN A 151 -22.58 42.16 -8.50
C GLN A 151 -21.70 42.93 -9.51
N SER A 152 -20.97 43.92 -9.05
CA SER A 152 -20.08 44.70 -9.90
C SER A 152 -18.63 44.70 -9.41
N ASP A 153 -18.40 44.93 -8.13
CA ASP A 153 -17.05 45.09 -7.56
C ASP A 153 -16.49 43.75 -7.09
N VAL A 154 -15.39 43.28 -7.68
CA VAL A 154 -14.77 41.97 -7.44
C VAL A 154 -13.27 42.11 -7.25
N LEU A 155 -12.62 41.12 -6.59
CA LEU A 155 -11.16 41.09 -6.46
C LEU A 155 -10.48 40.84 -7.80
N GLY A 156 -11.01 39.90 -8.58
CA GLY A 156 -10.45 39.48 -9.85
C GLY A 156 -11.49 38.99 -10.84
N VAL A 157 -11.09 38.87 -12.09
CA VAL A 157 -11.83 38.29 -13.21
C VAL A 157 -10.90 37.40 -14.02
N GLY A 158 -11.42 36.35 -14.65
CA GLY A 158 -10.64 35.46 -15.52
C GLY A 158 -10.13 36.16 -16.78
N GLU A 159 -9.12 35.62 -17.43
CA GLU A 159 -8.52 36.22 -18.62
C GLU A 159 -9.41 36.18 -19.88
N ALA A 160 -10.34 35.22 -19.95
CA ALA A 160 -11.23 35.07 -21.10
C ALA A 160 -12.26 36.19 -21.16
N GLY A 161 -12.06 37.12 -22.07
CA GLY A 161 -12.90 38.30 -22.27
C GLY A 161 -12.55 39.49 -21.35
N MET A 162 -11.43 39.46 -20.65
CA MET A 162 -10.96 40.58 -19.85
C MET A 162 -10.63 41.80 -20.72
N LEU A 163 -11.24 42.96 -20.43
CA LEU A 163 -10.92 44.25 -21.04
C LEU A 163 -10.14 45.12 -20.04
N VAL A 164 -8.98 45.62 -20.46
CA VAL A 164 -8.02 46.33 -19.60
C VAL A 164 -7.63 47.67 -20.25
N ARG A 165 -7.43 48.69 -19.44
CA ARG A 165 -6.75 49.90 -19.89
C ARG A 165 -5.31 49.58 -20.29
N ARG A 166 -4.86 49.97 -21.49
CA ARG A 166 -3.51 49.67 -21.97
C ARG A 166 -2.43 50.27 -21.05
N SER A 167 -2.66 51.48 -20.53
CA SER A 167 -1.74 52.12 -19.60
C SER A 167 -1.54 51.29 -18.33
N LEU A 168 -2.58 50.64 -17.80
CA LEU A 168 -2.51 49.75 -16.65
C LEU A 168 -1.75 48.46 -16.96
N TRP A 169 -1.96 47.89 -18.17
CA TRP A 169 -1.20 46.70 -18.59
C TRP A 169 0.29 46.98 -18.64
N ASP A 170 0.67 48.14 -19.21
CA ASP A 170 2.06 48.54 -19.35
C ASP A 170 2.68 48.92 -17.99
N GLU A 171 1.92 49.60 -17.11
CA GLU A 171 2.33 49.95 -15.75
C GLU A 171 2.65 48.71 -14.89
N LEU A 172 1.82 47.70 -14.97
CA LEU A 172 1.97 46.45 -14.19
C LEU A 172 2.83 45.38 -14.89
N ALA A 173 3.29 45.66 -16.14
CA ALA A 173 4.04 44.70 -16.98
C ALA A 173 3.31 43.36 -17.21
N GLY A 174 2.00 43.41 -17.42
CA GLY A 174 1.17 42.25 -17.69
C GLY A 174 1.02 41.23 -16.57
N PHE A 175 0.77 39.98 -16.90
CA PHE A 175 0.67 38.90 -15.93
C PHE A 175 2.04 38.52 -15.35
N ASP A 176 2.08 37.98 -14.13
CA ASP A 176 3.31 37.43 -13.55
C ASP A 176 3.73 36.14 -14.26
N PRO A 177 4.91 36.07 -14.91
CA PRO A 177 5.36 34.83 -15.56
C PRO A 177 5.47 33.61 -14.66
N ALA A 178 5.60 33.81 -13.34
CA ALA A 178 5.62 32.73 -12.37
C ALA A 178 4.24 32.07 -12.15
N LEU A 179 3.15 32.75 -12.53
CA LEU A 179 1.74 32.36 -12.40
C LEU A 179 1.05 32.13 -13.76
N ASP A 180 1.79 32.06 -14.83
CA ASP A 180 1.28 31.96 -16.21
C ASP A 180 0.27 30.83 -16.43
N VAL A 181 0.47 29.71 -15.75
CA VAL A 181 -0.38 28.51 -15.88
C VAL A 181 -1.65 28.59 -15.04
N VAL A 182 -1.58 29.20 -13.85
CA VAL A 182 -2.69 29.26 -12.89
C VAL A 182 -2.64 30.59 -12.16
N ASP A 183 -3.80 31.21 -11.99
CA ASP A 183 -4.00 32.45 -11.21
C ASP A 183 -3.31 33.73 -11.77
N GLY A 184 -2.82 33.72 -13.01
CA GLY A 184 -2.16 34.91 -13.62
C GLY A 184 -3.07 36.12 -13.70
N ALA A 185 -4.32 35.94 -14.14
CA ALA A 185 -5.34 36.99 -14.23
C ALA A 185 -5.73 37.48 -12.82
N LEU A 186 -5.92 36.59 -11.87
CA LEU A 186 -6.24 36.95 -10.46
C LEU A 186 -5.11 37.74 -9.80
N ASP A 187 -3.84 37.37 -10.03
CA ASP A 187 -2.68 38.15 -9.56
C ASP A 187 -2.62 39.54 -10.22
N PHE A 188 -2.86 39.64 -11.51
CA PHE A 188 -2.88 40.90 -12.20
C PHE A 188 -3.96 41.82 -11.65
N CYS A 189 -5.17 41.32 -11.42
CA CYS A 189 -6.26 42.06 -10.78
C CYS A 189 -5.89 42.47 -9.35
N TYR A 190 -5.21 41.60 -8.56
CA TYR A 190 -4.72 41.93 -7.23
C TYR A 190 -3.72 43.10 -7.28
N ARG A 191 -2.76 43.10 -8.23
CA ARG A 191 -1.79 44.18 -8.40
C ARG A 191 -2.47 45.47 -8.86
N ALA A 192 -3.44 45.41 -9.74
CA ALA A 192 -4.25 46.56 -10.15
C ALA A 192 -5.00 47.18 -8.97
N ARG A 193 -5.59 46.35 -8.09
CA ARG A 193 -6.23 46.82 -6.86
C ARG A 193 -5.21 47.48 -5.91
N ALA A 194 -4.03 46.91 -5.77
CA ALA A 194 -2.96 47.46 -4.94
C ALA A 194 -2.44 48.80 -5.52
N ALA A 195 -2.49 49.00 -6.82
CA ALA A 195 -2.20 50.25 -7.51
C ALA A 195 -3.34 51.31 -7.44
N GLY A 196 -4.49 50.96 -6.84
CA GLY A 196 -5.63 51.85 -6.66
C GLY A 196 -6.72 51.77 -7.69
N TRP A 197 -6.61 50.85 -8.65
CA TRP A 197 -7.62 50.67 -9.70
C TRP A 197 -8.75 49.73 -9.22
N ARG A 198 -9.97 49.95 -9.70
CA ARG A 198 -11.10 49.04 -9.49
C ARG A 198 -11.13 47.96 -10.55
N VAL A 199 -11.58 46.76 -10.14
CA VAL A 199 -11.85 45.60 -11.00
C VAL A 199 -13.34 45.34 -10.92
N GLU A 200 -14.03 45.39 -12.05
CA GLU A 200 -15.48 45.23 -12.09
C GLU A 200 -15.90 44.06 -12.98
N ILE A 201 -16.94 43.34 -12.57
CA ILE A 201 -17.58 42.35 -13.44
C ILE A 201 -18.80 42.99 -14.08
N VAL A 202 -19.06 42.68 -15.34
CA VAL A 202 -20.14 43.21 -16.15
C VAL A 202 -21.04 42.04 -16.55
N PRO A 203 -22.08 41.72 -15.79
CA PRO A 203 -22.93 40.56 -16.05
C PRO A 203 -23.68 40.60 -17.39
N ARG A 204 -23.90 41.78 -17.95
CA ARG A 204 -24.49 41.97 -19.30
C ARG A 204 -23.56 41.63 -20.44
N ALA A 205 -22.27 41.68 -20.22
CA ALA A 205 -21.26 41.19 -21.17
C ALA A 205 -21.10 39.67 -20.96
N VAL A 206 -21.43 38.91 -21.99
CA VAL A 206 -21.40 37.46 -21.94
C VAL A 206 -20.37 36.92 -22.92
N VAL A 207 -19.52 36.03 -22.48
CA VAL A 207 -18.58 35.27 -23.29
C VAL A 207 -18.79 33.79 -23.07
N GLU A 208 -18.98 33.04 -24.15
CA GLU A 208 -19.11 31.57 -24.08
C GLU A 208 -17.75 30.93 -24.19
N THR A 209 -17.43 30.00 -23.26
CA THR A 209 -16.15 29.32 -23.23
C THR A 209 -16.34 27.82 -23.07
N LEU A 210 -15.48 26.99 -23.71
CA LEU A 210 -15.51 25.54 -23.56
C LEU A 210 -14.80 25.10 -22.31
N SER A 211 -13.71 25.75 -21.95
CA SER A 211 -12.82 25.37 -20.88
C SER A 211 -12.70 26.47 -19.85
N SER A 212 -12.60 26.11 -18.59
CA SER A 212 -12.17 27.04 -17.53
C SER A 212 -10.75 27.54 -17.81
N SER A 213 -10.35 28.65 -17.19
CA SER A 213 -9.00 29.19 -17.28
C SER A 213 -7.93 28.14 -16.98
N LEU A 214 -8.19 27.27 -16.00
CA LEU A 214 -7.30 26.19 -15.60
C LEU A 214 -7.22 25.06 -16.65
N GLU A 215 -8.36 24.65 -17.20
CA GLU A 215 -8.43 23.61 -18.24
C GLU A 215 -7.78 24.09 -19.54
N ALA A 216 -7.98 25.36 -19.92
CA ALA A 216 -7.34 25.97 -21.04
C ALA A 216 -5.81 25.98 -20.94
N ALA A 217 -5.29 26.27 -19.73
CA ALA A 217 -3.86 26.35 -19.50
C ALA A 217 -3.20 24.95 -19.45
N LEU A 218 -3.83 23.97 -18.77
CA LEU A 218 -3.24 22.64 -18.52
C LEU A 218 -3.64 21.60 -19.55
N GLY A 219 -4.82 21.71 -20.19
CA GLY A 219 -5.41 20.70 -21.05
C GLY A 219 -5.85 19.47 -20.29
N GLU A 220 -6.00 18.33 -20.99
CA GLU A 220 -6.33 17.04 -20.38
C GLU A 220 -5.18 16.51 -19.56
N VAL A 221 -5.17 16.81 -18.26
CA VAL A 221 -4.13 16.35 -17.33
C VAL A 221 -4.75 15.65 -16.12
N SER A 222 -3.92 14.90 -15.42
CA SER A 222 -4.35 14.21 -14.20
C SER A 222 -4.76 15.22 -13.12
N LEU A 223 -5.79 14.88 -12.33
CA LEU A 223 -6.21 15.67 -11.16
C LEU A 223 -5.05 16.00 -10.20
N ALA A 224 -4.07 15.08 -10.09
CA ALA A 224 -2.87 15.30 -9.26
C ALA A 224 -2.04 16.48 -9.77
N ARG A 225 -1.95 16.67 -11.09
CA ARG A 225 -1.21 17.78 -11.71
C ARG A 225 -1.95 19.10 -11.48
N ILE A 226 -3.27 19.10 -11.65
CA ILE A 226 -4.11 20.27 -11.36
C ILE A 226 -3.90 20.74 -9.91
N VAL A 227 -4.13 19.86 -8.94
CA VAL A 227 -3.97 20.18 -7.51
C VAL A 227 -2.54 20.65 -7.17
N ARG A 228 -1.53 20.10 -7.86
CA ARG A 228 -0.14 20.51 -7.66
C ARG A 228 0.16 21.90 -8.21
N GLU A 229 -0.32 22.25 -9.40
CA GLU A 229 -0.11 23.57 -9.99
C GLU A 229 -0.89 24.66 -9.22
N GLU A 230 -2.14 24.40 -8.79
CA GLU A 230 -2.90 25.30 -7.92
C GLU A 230 -2.19 25.54 -6.58
N ALA A 231 -1.67 24.49 -5.96
CA ALA A 231 -0.96 24.63 -4.68
C ALA A 231 0.36 25.42 -4.83
N LYS A 232 1.05 25.25 -5.96
CA LYS A 232 2.26 25.97 -6.32
C LYS A 232 1.96 27.46 -6.55
N ALA A 233 0.93 27.79 -7.33
CA ALA A 233 0.47 29.14 -7.58
C ALA A 233 0.04 29.83 -6.27
N ARG A 234 -0.76 29.15 -5.45
CA ARG A 234 -1.17 29.63 -4.14
C ARG A 234 0.02 29.95 -3.24
N ALA A 235 1.02 29.07 -3.14
CA ALA A 235 2.21 29.31 -2.32
C ALA A 235 2.97 30.54 -2.82
N HIS A 236 3.16 30.68 -4.14
CA HIS A 236 3.80 31.82 -4.77
C HIS A 236 3.05 33.11 -4.44
N ARG A 237 1.74 33.22 -4.69
CA ARG A 237 0.93 34.40 -4.40
C ARG A 237 0.97 34.80 -2.93
N VAL A 238 0.71 33.86 -2.02
CA VAL A 238 0.68 34.13 -0.58
C VAL A 238 2.03 34.69 -0.10
N LEU A 239 3.14 34.14 -0.59
CA LEU A 239 4.47 34.58 -0.19
C LEU A 239 4.89 35.89 -0.85
N SER A 240 4.42 36.18 -2.06
CA SER A 240 4.68 37.43 -2.76
C SER A 240 3.92 38.61 -2.18
N TYR A 241 2.70 38.38 -1.65
CA TYR A 241 1.85 39.43 -1.08
C TYR A 241 2.21 39.82 0.37
N LEU A 242 3.15 39.12 0.99
CA LEU A 242 3.58 39.38 2.37
C LEU A 242 4.95 40.08 2.43
N ALA A 243 5.16 40.81 3.53
CA ALA A 243 6.46 41.37 3.81
C ALA A 243 7.54 40.29 3.93
N ALA A 244 8.77 40.61 3.53
CA ALA A 244 9.87 39.64 3.46
C ALA A 244 10.13 38.94 4.82
N ILE A 245 10.04 39.64 5.92
CA ILE A 245 10.28 39.13 7.26
C ILE A 245 9.24 38.09 7.70
N VAL A 246 8.00 38.17 7.23
CA VAL A 246 6.90 37.23 7.59
C VAL A 246 6.87 36.02 6.66
N SER A 247 7.45 36.18 5.48
CA SER A 247 7.39 35.15 4.42
C SER A 247 7.91 33.76 4.84
N PRO A 248 9.04 33.59 5.53
CA PRO A 248 9.54 32.28 5.95
C PRO A 248 8.57 31.56 6.90
N PHE A 249 8.06 32.27 7.90
CA PHE A 249 7.10 31.70 8.86
C PHE A 249 5.80 31.27 8.17
N ARG A 250 5.35 32.06 7.19
CA ARG A 250 4.18 31.71 6.40
C ARG A 250 4.45 30.55 5.48
N GLY A 251 5.64 30.43 4.91
CA GLY A 251 6.08 29.26 4.14
C GLY A 251 5.99 27.97 4.94
N ILE A 252 6.54 27.97 6.17
CA ILE A 252 6.43 26.84 7.11
C ILE A 252 4.96 26.54 7.43
N SER A 253 4.14 27.56 7.70
CA SER A 253 2.71 27.38 7.97
C SER A 253 1.95 26.79 6.78
N LEU A 254 2.30 27.16 5.54
CA LEU A 254 1.72 26.58 4.32
C LEU A 254 2.09 25.10 4.16
N LEU A 255 3.37 24.76 4.39
CA LEU A 255 3.87 23.38 4.34
C LEU A 255 3.20 22.50 5.40
N ALA A 256 3.17 22.97 6.65
CA ALA A 256 2.51 22.25 7.74
C ALA A 256 1.00 22.04 7.45
N GLY A 257 0.32 23.09 6.96
CA GLY A 257 -1.08 23.00 6.57
C GLY A 257 -1.33 22.04 5.37
N ALA A 258 -0.45 22.03 4.38
CA ALA A 258 -0.52 21.11 3.25
C ALA A 258 -0.25 19.65 3.68
N ALA A 259 0.73 19.44 4.58
CA ALA A 259 1.01 18.13 5.16
C ALA A 259 -0.18 17.60 5.97
N ALA A 260 -0.76 18.44 6.84
CA ALA A 260 -1.93 18.06 7.64
C ALA A 260 -3.14 17.72 6.76
N ARG A 261 -3.40 18.49 5.69
CA ARG A 261 -4.47 18.18 4.73
C ARG A 261 -4.16 16.95 3.90
N GLY A 262 -2.88 16.73 3.54
CA GLY A 262 -2.43 15.51 2.88
C GLY A 262 -2.69 14.29 3.73
N LEU A 263 -2.32 14.33 5.01
CA LEU A 263 -2.60 13.26 5.97
C LEU A 263 -4.12 13.04 6.16
N ALA A 264 -4.90 14.11 6.31
CA ALA A 264 -6.35 14.00 6.41
C ALA A 264 -6.99 13.39 5.14
N ARG A 265 -6.49 13.74 3.95
CA ARG A 265 -6.93 13.12 2.68
C ARG A 265 -6.52 11.66 2.57
N PHE A 266 -5.32 11.32 3.04
CA PHE A 266 -4.83 9.93 3.11
C PHE A 266 -5.72 9.09 4.02
N VAL A 267 -6.00 9.55 5.24
CA VAL A 267 -6.92 8.87 6.16
C VAL A 267 -8.33 8.74 5.56
N ARG A 268 -8.82 9.76 4.85
CA ARG A 268 -10.12 9.75 4.16
C ARG A 268 -10.12 9.04 2.81
N LYS A 269 -9.01 8.41 2.42
CA LYS A 269 -8.83 7.67 1.15
C LYS A 269 -9.16 8.49 -0.10
N GLN A 270 -8.89 9.79 -0.06
CA GLN A 270 -9.05 10.65 -1.22
C GLN A 270 -7.91 10.43 -2.23
N PRO A 271 -8.14 10.56 -3.54
CA PRO A 271 -7.09 10.40 -4.53
C PRO A 271 -6.02 11.47 -4.39
N ASN A 272 -4.77 11.09 -4.69
CA ASN A 272 -3.61 11.98 -4.71
C ASN A 272 -3.44 12.81 -3.41
N PRO A 273 -3.39 12.19 -2.22
CA PRO A 273 -3.46 12.89 -0.94
C PRO A 273 -2.33 13.91 -0.75
N PHE A 274 -1.15 13.65 -1.30
CA PHE A 274 0.04 14.50 -1.12
C PHE A 274 0.35 15.40 -2.32
N ALA A 275 -0.51 15.46 -3.34
CA ALA A 275 -0.30 16.32 -4.50
C ALA A 275 -0.22 17.82 -4.10
N GLU A 276 -1.06 18.25 -3.15
CA GLU A 276 -1.03 19.62 -2.62
C GLU A 276 0.28 19.94 -1.87
N LEU A 277 0.80 18.99 -1.10
CA LEU A 277 2.08 19.16 -0.42
C LEU A 277 3.22 19.30 -1.43
N ALA A 278 3.27 18.45 -2.44
CA ALA A 278 4.28 18.52 -3.50
C ALA A 278 4.24 19.87 -4.24
N GLY A 279 3.05 20.38 -4.55
CA GLY A 279 2.88 21.70 -5.17
C GLY A 279 3.30 22.84 -4.24
N THR A 280 2.93 22.75 -2.96
CA THR A 280 3.31 23.78 -1.97
C THR A 280 4.83 23.82 -1.79
N VAL A 281 5.51 22.66 -1.71
CA VAL A 281 6.99 22.60 -1.65
C VAL A 281 7.59 23.26 -2.89
N ALA A 282 7.12 22.89 -4.09
CA ALA A 282 7.62 23.47 -5.33
C ALA A 282 7.41 24.99 -5.38
N GLY A 283 6.29 25.51 -4.86
CA GLY A 283 6.01 26.94 -4.79
C GLY A 283 6.89 27.69 -3.81
N VAL A 284 7.10 27.14 -2.62
CA VAL A 284 7.95 27.75 -1.56
C VAL A 284 9.42 27.84 -1.99
N LEU A 285 9.91 26.83 -2.72
CA LEU A 285 11.29 26.78 -3.19
C LEU A 285 11.60 27.78 -4.32
N ARG A 286 10.60 28.46 -4.92
CA ARG A 286 10.78 29.47 -5.97
C ARG A 286 11.17 30.85 -5.39
N ILE A 287 12.16 30.90 -4.52
CA ILE A 287 12.54 32.10 -3.77
C ILE A 287 12.86 33.28 -4.68
N GLY A 288 13.57 33.06 -5.79
CA GLY A 288 13.93 34.12 -6.75
C GLY A 288 12.70 34.73 -7.42
N ALA A 289 11.75 33.91 -7.90
CA ALA A 289 10.51 34.37 -8.49
C ALA A 289 9.64 35.14 -7.48
N ILE A 290 9.50 34.62 -6.25
CA ILE A 290 8.78 35.28 -5.16
C ILE A 290 9.37 36.67 -4.86
N ALA A 291 10.72 36.77 -4.81
CA ALA A 291 11.39 38.02 -4.57
C ALA A 291 11.21 39.05 -5.72
N THR A 292 11.12 38.56 -6.96
CA THR A 292 10.88 39.40 -8.14
C THR A 292 9.44 39.93 -8.16
N SER A 293 8.44 39.05 -7.96
CA SER A 293 7.02 39.42 -7.89
C SER A 293 6.76 40.39 -6.72
N ARG A 294 7.38 40.16 -5.55
CA ARG A 294 7.29 41.08 -4.40
C ARG A 294 7.83 42.46 -4.70
N ARG A 295 8.98 42.55 -5.39
CA ARG A 295 9.55 43.85 -5.79
C ARG A 295 8.66 44.58 -6.79
N SER A 296 8.04 43.87 -7.72
CA SER A 296 7.07 44.44 -8.65
C SER A 296 5.86 45.00 -7.92
N ILE A 297 5.24 44.23 -7.03
CA ILE A 297 4.11 44.67 -6.21
C ILE A 297 4.47 45.91 -5.36
N ALA A 298 5.63 45.91 -4.70
CA ALA A 298 6.07 47.02 -3.87
C ALA A 298 6.31 48.34 -4.62
N ARG A 299 6.65 48.26 -5.92
CA ARG A 299 6.84 49.40 -6.81
C ARG A 299 5.54 50.07 -7.23
N THR A 300 4.49 49.25 -7.45
CA THR A 300 3.22 49.71 -8.01
C THR A 300 2.13 49.88 -6.97
N SER A 301 2.29 49.34 -5.76
CA SER A 301 1.28 49.42 -4.68
C SER A 301 1.21 50.83 -4.09
N THR A 302 0.05 51.44 -4.19
CA THR A 302 -0.27 52.77 -3.66
C THR A 302 -1.24 52.71 -2.48
N GLN A 303 -2.08 51.67 -2.40
CA GLN A 303 -3.15 51.52 -1.42
C GLN A 303 -3.25 50.12 -0.82
N PRO A 304 -3.63 49.99 0.46
CA PRO A 304 -3.95 48.71 1.03
C PRO A 304 -5.29 48.19 0.48
N ILE A 305 -5.31 46.92 0.07
CA ILE A 305 -6.54 46.25 -0.43
C ILE A 305 -7.50 45.98 0.74
N ASP A 306 -8.76 46.35 0.57
CA ASP A 306 -9.81 46.02 1.54
C ASP A 306 -10.10 44.52 1.60
N ARG A 307 -9.42 43.84 2.51
CA ARG A 307 -9.56 42.43 2.73
C ARG A 307 -10.91 42.02 3.33
N GLY A 308 -11.62 42.95 3.95
CA GLY A 308 -12.91 42.67 4.59
C GLY A 308 -14.01 42.46 3.56
N ARG A 309 -14.00 43.24 2.48
CA ARG A 309 -15.04 43.26 1.47
C ARG A 309 -14.73 42.35 0.27
N LEU A 310 -13.48 42.26 -0.13
CA LEU A 310 -13.08 41.57 -1.36
C LEU A 310 -12.65 40.12 -1.17
N PHE A 311 -12.39 39.68 0.07
CA PHE A 311 -11.93 38.33 0.38
C PHE A 311 -13.07 37.47 0.93
N VAL A 312 -13.13 36.21 0.51
CA VAL A 312 -14.12 35.24 0.97
C VAL A 312 -13.89 34.91 2.44
N THR A 313 -14.98 34.96 3.24
CA THR A 313 -14.91 34.69 4.68
C THR A 313 -14.83 33.19 4.99
N ARG A 314 -14.42 32.84 6.22
CA ARG A 314 -14.41 31.44 6.65
C ARG A 314 -15.82 30.81 6.71
N THR A 315 -16.82 31.60 7.02
CA THR A 315 -18.22 31.16 7.07
C THR A 315 -18.76 30.82 5.69
N ASP A 316 -18.46 31.62 4.68
CA ASP A 316 -18.88 31.36 3.30
C ASP A 316 -18.19 30.11 2.74
N MET A 317 -16.92 29.92 3.03
CA MET A 317 -16.18 28.71 2.67
C MET A 317 -16.74 27.44 3.38
N ALA A 318 -17.17 27.56 4.62
CA ALA A 318 -17.76 26.46 5.36
C ALA A 318 -19.14 26.07 4.77
N ARG A 319 -19.96 27.08 4.44
CA ARG A 319 -21.28 26.88 3.83
C ARG A 319 -21.17 26.21 2.45
N ARG A 320 -20.27 26.67 1.58
CA ARG A 320 -20.03 26.04 0.27
C ARG A 320 -19.62 24.57 0.42
N ARG A 321 -18.70 24.27 1.33
CA ARG A 321 -18.28 22.90 1.61
C ARG A 321 -19.38 22.00 2.17
N SER A 322 -20.39 22.57 2.88
CA SER A 322 -21.52 21.77 3.33
C SER A 322 -22.44 21.41 2.18
N LEU A 323 -22.73 22.35 1.29
CA LEU A 323 -23.54 22.10 0.09
C LEU A 323 -22.91 21.06 -0.82
N GLU A 324 -21.61 21.18 -1.13
CA GLU A 324 -20.86 20.18 -1.90
C GLU A 324 -20.87 18.77 -1.26
N ARG A 325 -20.94 18.68 0.07
CA ARG A 325 -21.05 17.39 0.76
C ARG A 325 -22.42 16.78 0.64
N ASP A 326 -23.45 17.59 0.70
CA ASP A 326 -24.84 17.14 0.64
C ASP A 326 -25.19 16.69 -0.79
N ASP A 327 -24.75 17.41 -1.82
CA ASP A 327 -24.86 17.01 -3.22
C ASP A 327 -24.12 15.69 -3.50
N ARG A 328 -22.92 15.55 -2.91
CA ARG A 328 -22.16 14.31 -3.03
C ARG A 328 -22.81 13.13 -2.33
N ARG A 329 -23.49 13.34 -1.21
CA ARG A 329 -24.27 12.29 -0.53
C ARG A 329 -25.46 11.86 -1.38
N ALA A 330 -26.21 12.79 -1.91
CA ALA A 330 -27.34 12.50 -2.79
C ALA A 330 -26.93 11.71 -4.04
N ALA A 331 -25.80 12.08 -4.67
CA ALA A 331 -25.24 11.37 -5.83
C ALA A 331 -24.76 9.95 -5.47
N LEU A 332 -24.26 9.72 -4.25
CA LEU A 332 -23.82 8.39 -3.80
C LEU A 332 -24.99 7.46 -3.48
N GLU A 333 -26.06 7.97 -2.93
CA GLU A 333 -27.29 7.21 -2.62
C GLU A 333 -27.99 6.73 -3.90
N ALA A 334 -27.89 7.48 -4.99
CA ALA A 334 -28.47 7.12 -6.30
C ALA A 334 -27.68 6.02 -7.06
N MET A 335 -26.47 5.66 -6.63
CA MET A 335 -25.51 4.86 -7.41
C MET A 335 -25.17 3.45 -6.90
N ASP A 336 -25.87 2.88 -5.90
CA ASP A 336 -25.46 1.64 -5.24
C ASP A 336 -26.06 0.36 -5.87
N THR A 337 -25.63 -0.03 -7.07
CA THR A 337 -26.13 -1.25 -7.75
C THR A 337 -25.09 -2.01 -8.58
N GLU A 338 -23.83 -2.19 -8.14
CA GLU A 338 -22.97 -3.18 -8.82
C GLU A 338 -22.99 -4.55 -8.11
N PRO A 339 -23.20 -5.66 -8.87
CA PRO A 339 -23.16 -7.00 -8.28
C PRO A 339 -21.74 -7.31 -7.79
N ARG A 340 -21.60 -7.58 -6.50
CA ARG A 340 -20.36 -8.06 -5.86
C ARG A 340 -20.49 -9.53 -5.59
N LEU A 341 -19.36 -10.26 -5.60
CA LEU A 341 -19.34 -11.64 -5.10
C LEU A 341 -19.79 -11.62 -3.65
N GLY A 342 -21.00 -12.09 -3.41
CA GLY A 342 -21.55 -12.25 -2.07
C GLY A 342 -21.02 -13.54 -1.44
N PHE A 343 -20.70 -13.49 -0.14
CA PHE A 343 -20.39 -14.70 0.62
C PHE A 343 -21.65 -15.57 0.78
N GLY A 344 -22.80 -14.94 0.95
CA GLY A 344 -24.12 -15.56 0.96
C GLY A 344 -24.27 -16.75 1.92
N GLN A 345 -25.42 -17.39 1.87
CA GLN A 345 -25.69 -18.58 2.70
C GLN A 345 -24.77 -19.76 2.33
N LEU A 346 -24.49 -19.97 1.03
CA LEU A 346 -23.61 -21.05 0.58
C LEU A 346 -22.20 -20.92 1.18
N GLY A 347 -21.63 -19.72 1.12
CA GLY A 347 -20.30 -19.47 1.71
C GLY A 347 -20.27 -19.73 3.22
N LEU A 348 -21.33 -19.28 3.93
CA LEU A 348 -21.43 -19.49 5.37
C LEU A 348 -21.51 -20.98 5.74
N TRP A 349 -22.42 -21.74 5.08
CA TRP A 349 -22.57 -23.19 5.37
C TRP A 349 -21.32 -23.98 5.01
N MET A 350 -20.66 -23.65 3.89
CA MET A 350 -19.43 -24.34 3.48
C MET A 350 -18.25 -24.00 4.39
N THR A 351 -18.17 -22.77 4.90
CA THR A 351 -17.18 -22.41 5.92
C THR A 351 -17.44 -23.15 7.22
N ALA A 352 -18.69 -23.27 7.63
CA ALA A 352 -19.04 -24.08 8.82
C ALA A 352 -18.67 -25.55 8.62
N ALA A 353 -18.94 -26.11 7.44
CA ALA A 353 -18.51 -27.47 7.10
C ALA A 353 -16.98 -27.63 7.13
N ALA A 354 -16.23 -26.68 6.57
CA ALA A 354 -14.77 -26.66 6.67
C ALA A 354 -14.29 -26.53 8.12
N GLY A 355 -15.02 -25.80 8.97
CA GLY A 355 -14.76 -25.74 10.40
C GLY A 355 -14.93 -27.07 11.10
N VAL A 356 -16.00 -27.81 10.79
CA VAL A 356 -16.21 -29.17 11.31
C VAL A 356 -15.09 -30.11 10.88
N VAL A 357 -14.67 -30.03 9.61
CA VAL A 357 -13.52 -30.83 9.12
C VAL A 357 -12.25 -30.45 9.90
N GLY A 358 -11.98 -29.15 10.07
CA GLY A 358 -10.82 -28.68 10.85
C GLY A 358 -10.82 -29.19 12.29
N LEU A 359 -11.97 -29.21 12.95
CA LEU A 359 -12.12 -29.75 14.31
C LEU A 359 -11.91 -31.27 14.35
N ILE A 360 -12.40 -32.01 13.35
CA ILE A 360 -12.17 -33.46 13.26
C ILE A 360 -10.69 -33.75 13.05
N LEU A 361 -10.03 -33.04 12.13
CA LEU A 361 -8.60 -33.22 11.88
C LEU A 361 -7.74 -32.79 13.07
N GLY A 362 -8.14 -31.76 13.78
CA GLY A 362 -7.44 -31.21 14.96
C GLY A 362 -7.93 -31.74 16.29
N HIS A 363 -8.72 -32.84 16.34
CA HIS A 363 -9.33 -33.30 17.59
C HIS A 363 -8.30 -33.58 18.70
N ASN A 364 -7.07 -34.03 18.35
CA ASN A 364 -5.98 -34.26 19.28
C ASN A 364 -5.44 -32.96 19.94
N TYR A 365 -5.77 -31.80 19.40
CA TYR A 365 -5.33 -30.50 19.90
C TYR A 365 -6.40 -29.80 20.75
N LEU A 366 -7.61 -30.37 20.84
CA LEU A 366 -8.68 -29.83 21.66
C LEU A 366 -8.33 -29.91 23.13
N GLY A 367 -8.27 -28.78 23.81
CA GLY A 367 -7.87 -28.69 25.22
C GLY A 367 -6.37 -28.73 25.46
N ALA A 368 -5.55 -28.69 24.39
CA ALA A 368 -4.09 -28.59 24.56
C ALA A 368 -3.72 -27.21 25.14
N GLU A 369 -2.80 -27.18 26.09
CA GLU A 369 -2.23 -25.95 26.63
C GLU A 369 -1.30 -25.31 25.63
N ALA A 370 -0.49 -26.10 24.92
CA ALA A 370 0.39 -25.66 23.85
C ALA A 370 0.57 -26.76 22.79
N LEU A 371 1.17 -26.40 21.67
CA LEU A 371 1.58 -27.34 20.61
C LEU A 371 3.10 -27.32 20.47
N SER A 372 3.67 -28.49 20.22
CA SER A 372 5.10 -28.64 19.92
C SER A 372 5.33 -29.78 18.93
N GLY A 373 6.49 -29.76 18.27
CA GLY A 373 6.92 -30.81 17.35
C GLY A 373 7.11 -30.32 15.93
N GLY A 374 8.01 -30.95 15.21
CA GLY A 374 8.48 -30.47 13.91
C GLY A 374 9.13 -29.08 14.02
N ALA A 375 8.63 -28.12 13.26
CA ALA A 375 9.08 -26.73 13.28
C ALA A 375 8.38 -25.86 14.34
N LEU A 376 7.52 -26.43 15.16
CA LEU A 376 6.70 -25.73 16.15
C LEU A 376 7.22 -25.90 17.56
N LEU A 377 7.26 -24.79 18.31
CA LEU A 377 7.50 -24.76 19.75
C LEU A 377 6.43 -23.91 20.45
N PRO A 378 6.24 -24.08 21.75
CA PRO A 378 5.38 -23.21 22.54
C PRO A 378 5.83 -21.75 22.48
N LEU A 379 4.89 -20.84 22.75
CA LEU A 379 5.19 -19.43 23.00
C LEU A 379 5.48 -19.20 24.49
N PRO A 380 6.14 -18.08 24.84
CA PRO A 380 6.26 -17.65 26.22
C PRO A 380 4.91 -17.52 26.92
N ASP A 381 4.86 -17.74 28.24
CA ASP A 381 3.63 -17.79 29.06
C ASP A 381 2.84 -16.46 29.06
N SER A 382 3.49 -15.33 28.79
CA SER A 382 2.84 -14.03 28.83
C SER A 382 3.02 -13.25 27.53
N ILE A 383 1.99 -12.51 27.16
CA ILE A 383 2.05 -11.64 25.97
C ILE A 383 3.16 -10.59 26.07
N LEU A 384 3.48 -10.14 27.29
CA LEU A 384 4.58 -9.19 27.50
C LEU A 384 5.92 -9.83 27.19
N ALA A 385 6.13 -11.11 27.55
CA ALA A 385 7.34 -11.87 27.23
C ALA A 385 7.46 -12.06 25.70
N VAL A 386 6.36 -12.38 25.00
CA VAL A 386 6.34 -12.46 23.53
C VAL A 386 6.73 -11.12 22.89
N TRP A 387 6.17 -9.99 23.36
CA TRP A 387 6.54 -8.67 22.82
C TRP A 387 7.94 -8.22 23.23
N SER A 388 8.48 -8.71 24.34
CA SER A 388 9.86 -8.37 24.76
C SER A 388 10.92 -8.99 23.85
N SER A 389 10.63 -10.15 23.23
CA SER A 389 11.51 -10.78 22.24
C SER A 389 11.55 -10.04 20.89
N VAL A 390 10.56 -9.20 20.60
CA VAL A 390 10.52 -8.42 19.34
C VAL A 390 11.64 -7.38 19.32
N GLY A 391 12.50 -7.46 18.32
CA GLY A 391 13.66 -6.59 18.16
C GLY A 391 14.87 -6.96 19.00
N ALA A 392 14.85 -8.12 19.65
CA ALA A 392 16.02 -8.64 20.35
C ALA A 392 17.18 -8.84 19.37
N THR A 393 18.39 -8.48 19.82
CA THR A 393 19.63 -8.65 19.05
C THR A 393 20.45 -9.84 19.51
N TRP A 394 19.89 -10.65 20.37
CA TRP A 394 20.48 -11.83 20.95
C TRP A 394 19.43 -12.90 21.23
N THR A 395 19.79 -14.17 21.13
CA THR A 395 18.94 -15.31 21.46
C THR A 395 19.68 -16.26 22.40
N PRO A 396 18.97 -16.92 23.37
CA PRO A 396 19.58 -17.89 24.26
C PRO A 396 19.94 -19.22 23.60
N ILE A 397 19.50 -19.45 22.37
CA ILE A 397 19.78 -20.68 21.61
C ILE A 397 21.31 -20.86 21.49
N ALA A 398 21.75 -22.11 21.55
CA ALA A 398 23.16 -22.47 21.46
C ALA A 398 24.05 -21.89 22.60
N GLY A 399 23.47 -21.63 23.75
CA GLY A 399 24.15 -21.03 24.90
C GLY A 399 24.31 -19.51 24.80
N GLY A 400 23.77 -18.90 23.79
CA GLY A 400 23.78 -17.46 23.54
C GLY A 400 24.39 -17.10 22.18
N LEU A 401 23.62 -16.44 21.34
CA LEU A 401 23.98 -16.07 19.99
C LEU A 401 23.52 -14.67 19.66
N ASP A 402 24.41 -13.85 19.11
CA ASP A 402 24.01 -12.58 18.49
C ASP A 402 23.14 -12.87 17.25
N SER A 403 22.03 -12.17 17.12
CA SER A 403 21.04 -12.43 16.09
C SER A 403 20.44 -11.12 15.58
N ALA A 404 20.29 -11.01 14.28
CA ALA A 404 19.52 -9.89 13.73
C ALA A 404 18.04 -9.99 14.13
N PRO A 405 17.38 -8.85 14.43
CA PRO A 405 15.94 -8.82 14.66
C PRO A 405 15.19 -9.49 13.51
N ASP A 406 14.20 -10.31 13.82
CA ASP A 406 13.42 -11.09 12.87
C ASP A 406 11.98 -10.57 12.79
N GLY A 407 11.53 -10.30 11.58
CA GLY A 407 10.14 -9.88 11.30
C GLY A 407 9.11 -10.94 11.71
N PHE A 408 9.49 -12.22 11.70
CA PHE A 408 8.62 -13.31 12.12
C PHE A 408 8.21 -13.19 13.58
N GLY A 409 9.10 -12.75 14.47
CA GLY A 409 8.76 -12.46 15.86
C GLY A 409 7.66 -11.40 16.00
N VAL A 410 7.65 -10.37 15.14
CA VAL A 410 6.57 -9.35 15.11
C VAL A 410 5.23 -9.98 14.72
N LEU A 411 5.25 -10.86 13.69
CA LEU A 411 4.05 -11.54 13.22
C LEU A 411 3.46 -12.48 14.27
N ILE A 412 4.30 -13.26 14.93
CA ILE A 412 3.90 -14.15 16.03
C ILE A 412 3.36 -13.35 17.22
N ALA A 413 4.01 -12.23 17.59
CA ALA A 413 3.53 -11.36 18.66
C ALA A 413 2.16 -10.73 18.32
N ALA A 414 1.95 -10.33 17.07
CA ALA A 414 0.66 -9.83 16.61
C ALA A 414 -0.43 -10.92 16.67
N LEU A 415 -0.12 -12.15 16.23
CA LEU A 415 -1.02 -13.30 16.33
C LEU A 415 -1.37 -13.62 17.77
N ALA A 416 -0.36 -13.72 18.65
CA ALA A 416 -0.51 -14.00 20.08
C ALA A 416 -1.32 -12.92 20.82
N THR A 417 -1.33 -11.67 20.33
CA THR A 417 -2.11 -10.58 20.93
C THR A 417 -3.62 -10.82 20.83
N VAL A 418 -4.09 -11.66 19.90
CA VAL A 418 -5.51 -12.01 19.78
C VAL A 418 -5.99 -12.77 21.03
N THR A 419 -5.13 -13.60 21.60
CA THR A 419 -5.36 -14.33 22.84
C THR A 419 -4.42 -13.82 23.94
N TRP A 420 -4.43 -12.52 24.20
CA TRP A 420 -3.50 -11.83 25.10
C TRP A 420 -3.43 -12.40 26.50
N TRP A 421 -4.46 -13.12 26.96
CA TRP A 421 -4.51 -13.79 28.26
C TRP A 421 -3.76 -15.12 28.27
N ASP A 422 -3.59 -15.77 27.10
CA ASP A 422 -2.79 -16.98 26.91
C ASP A 422 -2.28 -17.02 25.44
N PRO A 423 -1.00 -16.65 25.23
CA PRO A 423 -0.42 -16.60 23.90
C PRO A 423 -0.44 -17.93 23.13
N ASN A 424 -0.34 -19.07 23.84
CA ASN A 424 -0.30 -20.40 23.23
C ASN A 424 -1.62 -20.78 22.55
N LEU A 425 -2.75 -20.29 23.08
CA LEU A 425 -4.06 -20.49 22.46
C LEU A 425 -4.16 -19.88 21.06
N ALA A 426 -3.33 -18.89 20.72
CA ALA A 426 -3.30 -18.36 19.36
C ALA A 426 -2.81 -19.41 18.34
N LEU A 427 -1.79 -20.18 18.70
CA LEU A 427 -1.28 -21.27 17.87
C LEU A 427 -2.25 -22.46 17.82
N VAL A 428 -2.81 -22.87 18.95
CA VAL A 428 -3.85 -23.90 18.99
C VAL A 428 -5.04 -23.50 18.13
N GLY A 429 -5.50 -22.24 18.27
CA GLY A 429 -6.58 -21.69 17.47
C GLY A 429 -6.24 -21.62 15.97
N LEU A 430 -5.02 -21.27 15.61
CA LEU A 430 -4.56 -21.27 14.22
C LEU A 430 -4.64 -22.68 13.62
N TRP A 431 -4.18 -23.72 14.35
CA TRP A 431 -4.24 -25.12 13.90
C TRP A 431 -5.67 -25.61 13.69
N LEU A 432 -6.58 -25.31 14.62
CA LEU A 432 -7.99 -25.69 14.52
C LEU A 432 -8.75 -24.92 13.43
N LEU A 433 -8.38 -23.66 13.23
CA LEU A 433 -9.08 -22.77 12.28
C LEU A 433 -8.39 -22.66 10.91
N ALA A 434 -7.23 -23.27 10.69
CA ALA A 434 -6.50 -23.18 9.43
C ALA A 434 -7.35 -23.60 8.21
N VAL A 435 -8.12 -24.68 8.35
CA VAL A 435 -8.98 -25.21 7.27
C VAL A 435 -10.10 -24.21 6.91
N PRO A 436 -10.95 -23.74 7.84
CA PRO A 436 -11.98 -22.76 7.49
C PRO A 436 -11.41 -21.39 7.08
N LEU A 437 -10.26 -20.96 7.64
CA LEU A 437 -9.60 -19.70 7.22
C LEU A 437 -9.07 -19.81 5.79
N SER A 438 -8.47 -20.94 5.41
CA SER A 438 -8.05 -21.21 4.04
C SER A 438 -9.22 -21.19 3.07
N PHE A 439 -10.37 -21.79 3.45
CA PHE A 439 -11.58 -21.77 2.65
C PHE A 439 -12.09 -20.33 2.40
N VAL A 440 -12.20 -19.53 3.46
CA VAL A 440 -12.61 -18.12 3.35
C VAL A 440 -11.65 -17.32 2.49
N ALA A 441 -10.34 -17.53 2.68
CA ALA A 441 -9.31 -16.86 1.89
C ALA A 441 -9.42 -17.20 0.39
N GLY A 442 -9.58 -18.47 0.06
CA GLY A 442 -9.80 -18.95 -1.30
C GLY A 442 -11.08 -18.35 -1.93
N TRP A 443 -12.18 -18.30 -1.17
CA TRP A 443 -13.43 -17.67 -1.60
C TRP A 443 -13.25 -16.18 -1.93
N ILE A 444 -12.62 -15.43 -1.03
CA ILE A 444 -12.35 -14.00 -1.24
C ILE A 444 -11.40 -13.81 -2.42
N GLY A 445 -10.36 -14.65 -2.54
CA GLY A 445 -9.41 -14.64 -3.64
C GLY A 445 -10.08 -14.87 -5.00
N ALA A 446 -11.06 -15.78 -5.07
CA ALA A 446 -11.83 -16.06 -6.28
C ALA A 446 -12.51 -14.81 -6.85
N GLY A 447 -12.84 -13.84 -6.01
CA GLY A 447 -13.43 -12.56 -6.42
C GLY A 447 -12.56 -11.71 -7.38
N VAL A 448 -11.34 -12.12 -7.69
CA VAL A 448 -10.51 -11.52 -8.74
C VAL A 448 -11.06 -11.85 -10.14
N VAL A 449 -11.54 -13.07 -10.33
CA VAL A 449 -11.90 -13.64 -11.65
C VAL A 449 -13.39 -13.95 -11.79
N THR A 450 -14.13 -14.10 -10.70
CA THR A 450 -15.54 -14.48 -10.75
C THR A 450 -16.42 -13.77 -9.73
N ILE A 451 -17.69 -13.57 -10.10
CA ILE A 451 -18.76 -13.13 -9.19
C ILE A 451 -19.74 -14.26 -8.90
N LYS A 452 -19.55 -15.45 -9.49
CA LYS A 452 -20.44 -16.60 -9.35
C LYS A 452 -20.06 -17.42 -8.12
N SER A 453 -20.99 -17.59 -7.18
CA SER A 453 -20.77 -18.30 -5.92
C SER A 453 -20.31 -19.76 -6.10
N GLY A 454 -20.86 -20.47 -7.11
CA GLY A 454 -20.45 -21.86 -7.40
C GLY A 454 -19.00 -21.98 -7.86
N THR A 455 -18.50 -21.04 -8.67
CA THR A 455 -17.09 -21.00 -9.09
C THR A 455 -16.18 -20.60 -7.92
N ALA A 456 -16.64 -19.66 -7.09
CA ALA A 456 -15.89 -19.26 -5.89
C ALA A 456 -15.78 -20.42 -4.88
N PHE A 457 -16.86 -21.21 -4.72
CA PHE A 457 -16.84 -22.45 -3.94
C PHE A 457 -15.78 -23.43 -4.45
N LEU A 458 -15.73 -23.66 -5.78
CA LEU A 458 -14.74 -24.56 -6.39
C LEU A 458 -13.31 -24.11 -6.06
N VAL A 459 -13.01 -22.82 -6.26
CA VAL A 459 -11.70 -22.24 -5.93
C VAL A 459 -11.36 -22.44 -4.46
N ALA A 460 -12.27 -22.10 -3.57
CA ALA A 460 -12.09 -22.21 -2.13
C ALA A 460 -11.87 -23.67 -1.70
N ALA A 461 -12.68 -24.60 -2.22
CA ALA A 461 -12.59 -26.01 -1.88
C ALA A 461 -11.25 -26.62 -2.35
N VAL A 462 -10.87 -26.40 -3.62
CA VAL A 462 -9.60 -26.91 -4.16
C VAL A 462 -8.42 -26.32 -3.41
N TRP A 463 -8.45 -25.01 -3.13
CA TRP A 463 -7.39 -24.32 -2.38
C TRP A 463 -7.20 -24.93 -0.98
N THR A 464 -8.29 -25.15 -0.25
CA THR A 464 -8.27 -25.72 1.10
C THR A 464 -7.80 -27.18 1.12
N LEU A 465 -8.08 -27.93 0.08
CA LEU A 465 -7.67 -29.34 -0.03
C LEU A 465 -6.19 -29.49 -0.45
N LEU A 466 -5.49 -28.42 -0.80
CA LEU A 466 -4.08 -28.52 -1.21
C LEU A 466 -3.20 -29.18 -0.15
N PRO A 467 -2.32 -30.09 -0.54
CA PRO A 467 -1.40 -30.75 0.37
C PRO A 467 -0.47 -29.81 1.10
N SER A 468 -0.10 -28.67 0.49
CA SER A 468 0.78 -27.67 1.09
C SER A 468 0.29 -27.21 2.46
N LEU A 469 -1.02 -27.00 2.63
CA LEU A 469 -1.61 -26.66 3.93
C LEU A 469 -1.48 -27.79 4.94
N HIS A 470 -1.91 -28.99 4.54
CA HIS A 470 -2.00 -30.13 5.48
C HIS A 470 -0.63 -30.65 5.92
N ILE A 471 0.37 -30.58 5.03
CA ILE A 471 1.76 -30.91 5.36
C ILE A 471 2.37 -29.85 6.28
N ALA A 472 2.13 -28.56 5.97
CA ALA A 472 2.61 -27.49 6.83
C ALA A 472 2.05 -27.63 8.28
N LEU A 473 0.77 -28.01 8.40
CA LEU A 473 0.16 -28.34 9.69
C LEU A 473 0.81 -29.56 10.35
N ALA A 474 1.05 -30.64 9.59
CA ALA A 474 1.67 -31.85 10.11
C ALA A 474 3.13 -31.66 10.52
N GLU A 475 3.88 -30.80 9.83
CA GLU A 475 5.28 -30.48 10.12
C GLU A 475 5.45 -29.34 11.15
N GLY A 476 4.38 -28.66 11.56
CA GLY A 476 4.45 -27.55 12.53
C GLY A 476 4.94 -26.23 11.94
N ARG A 477 4.86 -26.01 10.61
CA ARG A 477 5.39 -24.82 9.92
C ARG A 477 4.43 -23.66 9.95
N VAL A 478 4.44 -22.88 11.04
CA VAL A 478 3.55 -21.72 11.23
C VAL A 478 3.62 -20.75 10.06
N GLY A 479 4.82 -20.43 9.58
CA GLY A 479 5.02 -19.51 8.45
C GLY A 479 4.33 -20.00 7.19
N ALA A 480 4.46 -21.28 6.83
CA ALA A 480 3.83 -21.86 5.65
C ALA A 480 2.29 -21.84 5.75
N VAL A 481 1.72 -22.16 6.94
CA VAL A 481 0.27 -22.07 7.18
C VAL A 481 -0.24 -20.63 7.00
N LEU A 482 0.45 -19.65 7.57
CA LEU A 482 0.08 -18.24 7.44
C LEU A 482 0.20 -17.75 5.99
N ALA A 483 1.26 -18.13 5.28
CA ALA A 483 1.44 -17.80 3.87
C ALA A 483 0.32 -18.39 3.01
N HIS A 484 -0.01 -19.67 3.20
CA HIS A 484 -1.09 -20.33 2.48
C HIS A 484 -2.44 -19.60 2.66
N ILE A 485 -2.81 -19.25 3.89
CA ILE A 485 -4.05 -18.51 4.17
C ILE A 485 -4.01 -17.11 3.53
N THR A 486 -2.85 -16.43 3.53
CA THR A 486 -2.79 -15.02 3.15
C THR A 486 -2.55 -14.78 1.65
N ILE A 487 -1.98 -15.73 0.90
CA ILE A 487 -1.70 -15.59 -0.54
C ILE A 487 -2.94 -15.20 -1.36
N PRO A 488 -4.10 -15.89 -1.27
CA PRO A 488 -5.30 -15.51 -2.02
C PRO A 488 -5.77 -14.09 -1.72
N LEU A 489 -5.67 -13.68 -0.45
CA LEU A 489 -6.04 -12.34 0.01
C LEU A 489 -5.07 -11.28 -0.52
N ALA A 490 -3.76 -11.58 -0.52
CA ALA A 490 -2.73 -10.71 -1.06
C ALA A 490 -2.91 -10.49 -2.57
N VAL A 491 -3.19 -11.55 -3.34
CA VAL A 491 -3.49 -11.45 -4.77
C VAL A 491 -4.77 -10.63 -5.00
N ARG A 492 -5.81 -10.84 -4.20
CA ARG A 492 -7.05 -10.05 -4.27
C ARG A 492 -6.79 -8.57 -4.02
N ALA A 493 -5.96 -8.26 -3.03
CA ALA A 493 -5.57 -6.91 -2.68
C ALA A 493 -4.68 -6.27 -3.77
N LEU A 494 -3.71 -7.00 -4.33
CA LEU A 494 -2.83 -6.56 -5.42
C LEU A 494 -3.65 -6.19 -6.69
N CYS A 495 -4.68 -6.98 -7.00
CA CYS A 495 -5.57 -6.74 -8.13
C CYS A 495 -6.58 -5.62 -7.88
N GLY A 496 -6.81 -5.24 -6.64
CA GLY A 496 -7.77 -4.22 -6.24
C GLY A 496 -7.40 -2.80 -6.65
N ARG A 497 -8.24 -1.81 -6.36
CA ARG A 497 -8.07 -0.39 -6.69
C ARG A 497 -8.19 0.49 -5.45
N GLY A 498 -7.39 1.57 -5.42
CA GLY A 498 -7.43 2.56 -4.35
C GLY A 498 -6.52 2.27 -3.17
N ILE A 499 -6.48 3.21 -2.22
CA ILE A 499 -5.57 3.19 -1.06
C ILE A 499 -5.89 2.03 -0.12
N VAL A 500 -7.16 1.71 0.08
CA VAL A 500 -7.60 0.59 0.95
C VAL A 500 -7.03 -0.74 0.46
N SER A 501 -7.13 -1.00 -0.86
CA SER A 501 -6.57 -2.21 -1.45
C SER A 501 -5.04 -2.25 -1.34
N GLY A 502 -4.38 -1.09 -1.52
CA GLY A 502 -2.93 -0.95 -1.32
C GLY A 502 -2.51 -1.19 0.13
N GLY A 503 -3.28 -0.71 1.09
CA GLY A 503 -3.03 -0.96 2.52
C GLY A 503 -3.18 -2.43 2.90
N TRP A 504 -4.25 -3.09 2.44
CA TRP A 504 -4.39 -4.54 2.60
C TRP A 504 -3.28 -5.32 1.92
N PHE A 505 -2.91 -4.94 0.69
CA PHE A 505 -1.78 -5.56 0.01
C PHE A 505 -0.48 -5.42 0.81
N ALA A 506 -0.21 -4.24 1.37
CA ALA A 506 0.99 -3.98 2.15
C ALA A 506 1.09 -4.90 3.38
N LEU A 507 -0.01 -5.07 4.12
CA LEU A 507 -0.05 -5.94 5.31
C LEU A 507 0.08 -7.42 4.91
N LEU A 508 -0.70 -7.86 3.92
CA LEU A 508 -0.73 -9.26 3.49
C LEU A 508 0.56 -9.68 2.80
N ALA A 509 1.14 -8.81 1.97
CA ALA A 509 2.44 -9.04 1.35
C ALA A 509 3.57 -9.11 2.40
N ALA A 510 3.53 -8.26 3.42
CA ALA A 510 4.46 -8.33 4.54
C ALA A 510 4.30 -9.64 5.32
N THR A 511 3.07 -10.08 5.56
CA THR A 511 2.79 -11.37 6.22
C THR A 511 3.36 -12.54 5.41
N VAL A 512 3.11 -12.60 4.10
CA VAL A 512 3.64 -13.68 3.24
C VAL A 512 5.16 -13.64 3.19
N TRP A 513 5.75 -12.45 3.02
CA TRP A 513 7.21 -12.27 2.92
C TRP A 513 7.93 -12.70 4.20
N VAL A 514 7.46 -12.21 5.34
CA VAL A 514 8.03 -12.53 6.65
C VAL A 514 7.84 -14.01 7.01
N SER A 515 6.69 -14.59 6.65
CA SER A 515 6.37 -15.99 6.92
C SER A 515 7.22 -16.97 6.10
N VAL A 516 7.39 -16.68 4.80
CA VAL A 516 8.15 -17.50 3.85
C VAL A 516 9.01 -16.58 2.98
N PRO A 517 10.22 -16.22 3.45
CA PRO A 517 11.10 -15.28 2.72
C PRO A 517 11.45 -15.72 1.30
N ALA A 518 11.43 -17.01 1.04
CA ALA A 518 11.62 -17.57 -0.27
C ALA A 518 10.55 -17.14 -1.30
N LEU A 519 9.39 -16.63 -0.85
CA LEU A 519 8.36 -16.02 -1.71
C LEU A 519 8.57 -14.52 -1.98
N ALA A 520 9.60 -13.89 -1.39
CA ALA A 520 9.90 -12.48 -1.64
C ALA A 520 10.05 -12.13 -3.13
N PRO A 521 10.76 -12.92 -3.97
CA PRO A 521 10.85 -12.65 -5.41
C PRO A 521 9.49 -12.63 -6.10
N VAL A 522 8.57 -13.51 -5.69
CA VAL A 522 7.20 -13.59 -6.24
C VAL A 522 6.43 -12.32 -5.95
N ILE A 523 6.51 -11.83 -4.70
CA ILE A 523 5.84 -10.59 -4.25
C ILE A 523 6.41 -9.39 -4.99
N VAL A 524 7.74 -9.29 -5.09
CA VAL A 524 8.43 -8.18 -5.78
C VAL A 524 8.04 -8.14 -7.25
N VAL A 525 8.14 -9.27 -7.96
CA VAL A 525 7.78 -9.33 -9.39
C VAL A 525 6.31 -9.03 -9.61
N GLY A 526 5.40 -9.60 -8.81
CA GLY A 526 3.97 -9.29 -8.87
C GLY A 526 3.69 -7.80 -8.67
N THR A 527 4.40 -7.16 -7.75
CA THR A 527 4.30 -5.71 -7.49
C THR A 527 4.81 -4.89 -8.66
N ILE A 528 5.97 -5.26 -9.25
CA ILE A 528 6.56 -4.58 -10.42
C ILE A 528 5.62 -4.69 -11.62
N LEU A 529 5.10 -5.88 -11.92
CA LEU A 529 4.14 -6.09 -13.02
C LEU A 529 2.91 -5.21 -12.85
N ARG A 530 2.42 -5.07 -11.61
CA ARG A 530 1.27 -4.22 -11.31
C ARG A 530 1.59 -2.73 -11.40
N ALA A 531 2.80 -2.33 -11.04
CA ALA A 531 3.29 -0.96 -11.18
C ALA A 531 3.38 -0.55 -12.66
N VAL A 532 3.98 -1.41 -13.49
CA VAL A 532 4.10 -1.22 -14.95
C VAL A 532 2.71 -1.20 -15.61
N ALA A 533 1.76 -2.00 -15.13
CA ALA A 533 0.37 -1.99 -15.58
C ALA A 533 -0.42 -0.72 -15.16
N GLY A 534 0.24 0.39 -14.88
CA GLY A 534 -0.35 1.70 -14.61
C GLY A 534 -0.66 2.00 -13.14
N ARG A 535 0.00 1.30 -12.19
CA ARG A 535 -0.19 1.52 -10.74
C ARG A 535 1.12 1.63 -9.96
N PRO A 536 1.98 2.60 -10.27
CA PRO A 536 3.30 2.69 -9.65
C PRO A 536 3.25 2.83 -8.12
N ALA A 537 2.20 3.44 -7.58
CA ALA A 537 2.05 3.59 -6.12
C ALA A 537 1.93 2.27 -5.35
N ILE A 538 1.64 1.14 -6.01
CA ILE A 538 1.58 -0.18 -5.35
C ILE A 538 2.94 -0.61 -4.78
N VAL A 539 4.05 -0.09 -5.31
CA VAL A 539 5.41 -0.36 -4.82
C VAL A 539 5.56 0.06 -3.35
N LEU A 540 4.84 1.09 -2.91
CA LEU A 540 4.81 1.50 -1.50
C LEU A 540 4.24 0.40 -0.59
N GLY A 541 3.50 -0.55 -1.15
CA GLY A 541 3.03 -1.73 -0.43
C GLY A 541 4.14 -2.68 0.03
N LEU A 542 5.36 -2.57 -0.49
CA LEU A 542 6.51 -3.34 -0.04
C LEU A 542 7.18 -2.73 1.21
N VAL A 543 6.87 -1.49 1.57
CA VAL A 543 7.51 -0.78 2.69
C VAL A 543 7.38 -1.53 4.02
N PRO A 544 6.22 -2.05 4.43
CA PRO A 544 6.13 -2.81 5.68
C PRO A 544 6.97 -4.10 5.67
N ALA A 545 7.00 -4.82 4.54
CA ALA A 545 7.82 -6.02 4.41
C ALA A 545 9.32 -5.69 4.55
N LEU A 546 9.78 -4.66 3.86
CA LEU A 546 11.16 -4.19 3.96
C LEU A 546 11.50 -3.66 5.35
N ALA A 547 10.56 -2.94 6.01
CA ALA A 547 10.75 -2.45 7.37
C ALA A 547 10.86 -3.58 8.41
N LEU A 548 10.24 -4.71 8.16
CA LEU A 548 10.32 -5.89 9.01
C LEU A 548 11.55 -6.76 8.74
N GLU A 549 12.06 -6.78 7.51
CA GLU A 549 13.09 -7.73 7.09
C GLU A 549 14.48 -7.10 6.88
N TRP A 550 14.63 -5.76 6.91
CA TRP A 550 15.90 -5.11 6.57
C TRP A 550 17.11 -5.58 7.42
N PRO A 551 16.99 -5.88 8.73
CA PRO A 551 18.16 -6.34 9.48
C PRO A 551 18.65 -7.71 8.98
N ARG A 552 17.70 -8.60 8.67
CA ARG A 552 17.98 -9.93 8.12
C ARG A 552 18.56 -9.86 6.70
N ILE A 553 18.03 -8.94 5.88
CA ILE A 553 18.56 -8.71 4.52
C ILE A 553 20.04 -8.28 4.60
N ILE A 554 20.36 -7.36 5.50
CA ILE A 554 21.75 -6.90 5.68
C ILE A 554 22.63 -8.02 6.21
N GLU A 555 22.21 -8.75 7.24
CA GLU A 555 22.94 -9.86 7.81
C GLU A 555 23.25 -10.93 6.75
N ALA A 556 22.24 -11.35 5.99
CA ALA A 556 22.42 -12.33 4.94
C ALA A 556 23.34 -11.82 3.80
N ALA A 557 23.24 -10.53 3.45
CA ALA A 557 24.08 -9.92 2.41
C ALA A 557 25.56 -9.85 2.84
N MET A 558 25.82 -9.66 4.13
CA MET A 558 27.19 -9.62 4.68
C MET A 558 27.77 -11.02 4.95
N GLY A 559 26.92 -12.04 5.11
CA GLY A 559 27.30 -13.43 5.40
C GLY A 559 27.02 -14.36 4.21
N THR A 560 26.06 -15.27 4.40
CA THR A 560 25.64 -16.24 3.38
C THR A 560 24.27 -15.88 2.81
N PRO A 561 24.17 -15.24 1.63
CA PRO A 561 22.91 -14.69 1.11
C PRO A 561 21.76 -15.69 1.01
N LEU A 562 22.04 -16.95 0.72
CA LEU A 562 21.04 -17.99 0.56
C LEU A 562 20.31 -18.34 1.87
N THR A 563 20.94 -18.12 3.02
CA THR A 563 20.32 -18.37 4.33
C THR A 563 19.15 -17.44 4.62
N TYR A 564 19.03 -16.33 3.89
CA TYR A 564 17.86 -15.45 3.96
C TYR A 564 16.56 -16.19 3.65
N PHE A 565 16.60 -17.14 2.70
CA PHE A 565 15.42 -17.87 2.21
C PHE A 565 14.99 -19.02 3.09
N ALA A 566 15.70 -19.29 4.21
CA ALA A 566 15.34 -20.36 5.12
C ALA A 566 13.96 -20.14 5.76
N ASP A 567 13.26 -21.26 6.00
CA ASP A 567 11.99 -21.26 6.71
C ASP A 567 12.14 -20.66 8.12
N ARG A 568 11.06 -20.08 8.60
CA ARG A 568 11.00 -19.51 9.93
C ARG A 568 10.60 -20.58 10.98
N GLY A 569 11.10 -20.40 12.20
CA GLY A 569 10.91 -21.32 13.31
C GLY A 569 12.02 -22.33 13.45
N VAL A 570 11.76 -23.43 14.14
CA VAL A 570 12.74 -24.50 14.35
C VAL A 570 13.05 -25.17 13.00
N PRO A 571 14.32 -25.37 12.65
CA PRO A 571 14.67 -26.18 11.48
C PRO A 571 14.12 -27.59 11.66
N ALA A 572 13.31 -28.04 10.72
CA ALA A 572 12.72 -29.38 10.76
C ALA A 572 12.93 -30.06 9.42
N LEU A 573 13.17 -31.36 9.47
CA LEU A 573 13.19 -32.19 8.26
C LEU A 573 11.78 -32.23 7.67
N ALA A 574 11.72 -32.08 6.34
CA ALA A 574 10.48 -32.21 5.63
C ALA A 574 10.02 -33.69 5.63
N LEU A 575 8.70 -33.93 5.76
CA LEU A 575 8.12 -35.27 5.62
C LEU A 575 8.30 -35.83 4.20
N ALA A 576 8.58 -34.98 3.23
CA ALA A 576 8.82 -35.34 1.83
C ALA A 576 10.16 -34.81 1.33
N PRO A 577 10.91 -35.56 0.50
CA PRO A 577 12.14 -35.08 -0.07
C PRO A 577 11.88 -33.92 -1.05
N PRO A 578 12.74 -32.87 -1.08
CA PRO A 578 12.53 -31.65 -1.84
C PRO A 578 12.59 -31.81 -3.37
N LEU A 579 13.09 -32.94 -3.88
CA LEU A 579 13.38 -33.15 -5.30
C LEU A 579 12.54 -34.23 -5.98
N ASP A 580 11.54 -34.79 -5.35
CA ASP A 580 10.62 -35.66 -6.05
C ASP A 580 9.68 -34.82 -6.92
N VAL A 581 10.24 -34.25 -8.00
CA VAL A 581 9.57 -33.33 -8.94
C VAL A 581 8.41 -34.04 -9.66
N PHE A 582 8.50 -35.36 -9.80
CA PHE A 582 7.39 -36.18 -10.28
C PHE A 582 6.36 -36.49 -9.19
N HIS A 583 6.79 -36.40 -7.93
CA HIS A 583 5.95 -36.36 -6.77
C HIS A 583 5.82 -34.90 -6.32
N LEU A 584 5.22 -34.05 -7.13
CA LEU A 584 4.62 -32.76 -6.70
C LEU A 584 3.67 -32.98 -5.52
N TRP A 585 3.69 -34.17 -5.05
CA TRP A 585 2.91 -34.79 -4.00
C TRP A 585 3.88 -35.37 -2.96
N PRO A 586 3.74 -35.03 -1.69
CA PRO A 586 4.53 -35.66 -0.63
C PRO A 586 4.28 -37.15 -0.68
N VAL A 587 5.32 -37.91 -0.39
CA VAL A 587 5.25 -39.35 -0.22
C VAL A 587 4.17 -39.65 0.82
N VAL A 588 3.04 -40.07 0.32
CA VAL A 588 2.01 -40.64 1.16
C VAL A 588 2.56 -41.96 1.66
N PRO A 589 2.58 -42.26 2.97
CA PRO A 589 2.73 -43.64 3.41
C PRO A 589 1.71 -44.45 2.63
N SER A 590 2.19 -45.44 1.91
CA SER A 590 1.44 -46.26 0.94
C SER A 590 0.01 -46.56 1.42
N ILE A 591 -0.96 -45.87 0.84
CA ILE A 591 -2.34 -46.31 1.00
C ILE A 591 -2.40 -47.64 0.26
N PRO A 592 -2.84 -48.69 0.90
CA PRO A 592 -2.73 -50.06 0.36
C PRO A 592 -3.50 -50.32 -0.96
N PHE A 593 -4.07 -49.32 -1.58
CA PHE A 593 -4.90 -49.44 -2.79
C PHE A 593 -4.55 -48.47 -3.94
N VAL A 594 -3.56 -47.59 -3.80
CA VAL A 594 -3.21 -46.64 -4.88
C VAL A 594 -1.72 -46.74 -5.16
N ASP A 595 -1.41 -47.25 -6.33
CA ASP A 595 -0.04 -47.35 -6.83
C ASP A 595 0.52 -45.93 -7.03
N SER A 596 1.72 -45.63 -6.50
CA SER A 596 2.39 -44.32 -6.56
C SER A 596 2.50 -43.80 -8.03
N THR A 597 2.60 -44.70 -8.97
CA THR A 597 2.65 -44.40 -10.41
C THR A 597 1.34 -43.81 -10.93
N ILE A 598 0.19 -44.32 -10.47
CA ILE A 598 -1.12 -43.85 -10.92
C ILE A 598 -1.40 -42.45 -10.35
N SER A 599 -1.07 -42.21 -9.09
CA SER A 599 -1.22 -40.88 -8.47
C SER A 599 -0.36 -39.83 -9.17
N GLY A 600 0.89 -40.14 -9.52
CA GLY A 600 1.79 -39.26 -10.26
C GLY A 600 1.26 -38.90 -11.66
N ILE A 601 0.70 -39.90 -12.41
CA ILE A 601 0.11 -39.68 -13.74
C ILE A 601 -1.12 -38.77 -13.65
N VAL A 602 -1.98 -38.97 -12.66
CA VAL A 602 -3.16 -38.12 -12.42
C VAL A 602 -2.80 -36.69 -12.10
N VAL A 603 -1.83 -36.47 -11.20
CA VAL A 603 -1.33 -35.15 -10.88
C VAL A 603 -0.74 -34.47 -12.11
N LEU A 604 0.10 -35.17 -12.88
CA LEU A 604 0.68 -34.64 -14.10
C LEU A 604 -0.41 -34.29 -15.13
N ALA A 605 -1.44 -35.09 -15.30
CA ALA A 605 -2.57 -34.79 -16.18
C ALA A 605 -3.33 -33.55 -15.75
N VAL A 606 -3.57 -33.38 -14.44
CA VAL A 606 -4.22 -32.17 -13.88
C VAL A 606 -3.35 -30.93 -14.07
N VAL A 607 -2.04 -31.01 -13.85
CA VAL A 607 -1.11 -29.89 -14.09
C VAL A 607 -1.10 -29.52 -15.58
N ILE A 608 -0.97 -30.48 -16.49
CA ILE A 608 -0.98 -30.23 -17.94
C ILE A 608 -2.31 -29.60 -18.35
N ALA A 609 -3.44 -30.14 -17.91
CA ALA A 609 -4.77 -29.58 -18.22
C ALA A 609 -4.91 -28.16 -17.69
N SER A 610 -4.39 -27.87 -16.50
CA SER A 610 -4.43 -26.55 -15.89
C SER A 610 -3.54 -25.54 -16.62
N VAL A 611 -2.34 -25.97 -17.05
CA VAL A 611 -1.42 -25.14 -17.86
C VAL A 611 -2.05 -24.83 -19.22
N LEU A 612 -2.60 -25.81 -19.91
CA LEU A 612 -3.29 -25.62 -21.19
C LEU A 612 -4.50 -24.70 -21.04
N ALA A 613 -5.30 -24.91 -20.00
CA ALA A 613 -6.42 -24.05 -19.65
C ALA A 613 -5.98 -22.59 -19.46
N THR A 614 -4.90 -22.41 -18.78
CA THR A 614 -4.31 -21.09 -18.49
C THR A 614 -3.81 -20.42 -19.77
N ILE A 615 -3.11 -21.14 -20.64
CA ILE A 615 -2.64 -20.66 -21.94
C ILE A 615 -3.82 -20.20 -22.81
N VAL A 616 -4.88 -21.01 -22.91
CA VAL A 616 -6.09 -20.67 -23.69
C VAL A 616 -6.75 -19.39 -23.18
N VAL A 617 -6.83 -19.21 -21.89
CA VAL A 617 -7.46 -18.03 -21.28
C VAL A 617 -6.58 -16.78 -21.43
N VAL A 618 -5.26 -16.90 -21.34
CA VAL A 618 -4.32 -15.80 -21.59
C VAL A 618 -4.34 -15.39 -23.06
N ALA A 619 -4.37 -16.35 -23.97
CA ALA A 619 -4.50 -16.09 -25.40
C ALA A 619 -5.83 -15.36 -25.75
N GLY A 620 -6.87 -15.53 -24.92
CA GLY A 620 -8.13 -14.79 -25.00
C GLY A 620 -8.09 -13.32 -24.56
N GLY A 621 -6.92 -12.75 -24.22
CA GLY A 621 -6.75 -11.32 -23.96
C GLY A 621 -7.12 -10.85 -22.55
N ASN A 622 -7.28 -11.74 -21.56
CA ASN A 622 -7.60 -11.35 -20.18
C ASN A 622 -6.34 -10.89 -19.41
N ALA A 623 -6.05 -9.60 -19.44
CA ALA A 623 -4.86 -9.02 -18.82
C ALA A 623 -4.74 -9.27 -17.30
N ARG A 624 -5.86 -9.46 -16.57
CA ARG A 624 -5.83 -9.79 -15.14
C ARG A 624 -5.28 -11.18 -14.90
N LEU A 625 -5.70 -12.12 -15.74
CA LEU A 625 -5.25 -13.49 -15.66
C LEU A 625 -3.79 -13.62 -16.10
N GLY A 626 -3.36 -12.86 -17.12
CA GLY A 626 -1.95 -12.78 -17.51
C GLY A 626 -1.03 -12.40 -16.35
N GLY A 627 -1.45 -11.45 -15.52
CA GLY A 627 -0.71 -11.07 -14.32
C GLY A 627 -0.63 -12.19 -13.27
N ILE A 628 -1.73 -12.91 -13.02
CA ILE A 628 -1.76 -14.04 -12.08
C ILE A 628 -0.87 -15.17 -12.56
N VAL A 629 -0.91 -15.48 -13.85
CA VAL A 629 -0.07 -16.52 -14.47
C VAL A 629 1.41 -16.17 -14.41
N SER A 630 1.75 -14.89 -14.62
CA SER A 630 3.14 -14.45 -14.47
C SER A 630 3.66 -14.65 -13.05
N VAL A 631 2.83 -14.32 -12.04
CA VAL A 631 3.15 -14.56 -10.63
C VAL A 631 3.30 -16.06 -10.34
N ALA A 632 2.43 -16.91 -10.90
CA ALA A 632 2.51 -18.35 -10.77
C ALA A 632 3.78 -18.92 -11.41
N ALA A 633 4.17 -18.42 -12.60
CA ALA A 633 5.41 -18.81 -13.28
C ALA A 633 6.65 -18.43 -12.46
N VAL A 634 6.68 -17.25 -11.87
CA VAL A 634 7.76 -16.84 -10.98
C VAL A 634 7.81 -17.74 -9.74
N GLY A 635 6.64 -18.12 -9.19
CA GLY A 635 6.57 -19.09 -8.09
C GLY A 635 7.19 -20.43 -8.47
N ALA A 636 6.87 -20.95 -9.64
CA ALA A 636 7.47 -22.20 -10.15
C ALA A 636 8.99 -22.08 -10.34
N LEU A 637 9.47 -20.96 -10.91
CA LEU A 637 10.91 -20.70 -11.05
C LEU A 637 11.62 -20.58 -9.69
N THR A 638 10.98 -19.92 -8.74
CA THR A 638 11.49 -19.79 -7.37
C THR A 638 11.60 -21.16 -6.69
N PHE A 639 10.60 -22.02 -6.88
CA PHE A 639 10.63 -23.39 -6.41
C PHE A 639 11.80 -24.17 -7.01
N VAL A 640 11.95 -24.16 -8.33
CA VAL A 640 13.04 -24.88 -9.00
C VAL A 640 14.43 -24.38 -8.56
N ALA A 641 14.54 -23.07 -8.28
CA ALA A 641 15.81 -22.46 -7.88
C ALA A 641 16.17 -22.73 -6.40
N LEU A 642 15.19 -22.69 -5.50
CA LEU A 642 15.46 -22.68 -4.04
C LEU A 642 15.20 -24.04 -3.36
N ALA A 643 14.26 -24.84 -3.85
CA ALA A 643 13.92 -26.12 -3.21
C ALA A 643 15.10 -27.09 -3.06
N PRO A 644 16.04 -27.20 -4.04
CA PRO A 644 17.18 -28.12 -3.91
C PRO A 644 18.33 -27.58 -3.06
N LEU A 645 18.29 -26.32 -2.59
CA LEU A 645 19.41 -25.70 -1.90
C LEU A 645 19.46 -26.08 -0.43
N PRO A 646 20.62 -26.56 0.07
CA PRO A 646 20.80 -26.83 1.49
C PRO A 646 20.98 -25.51 2.25
N LEU A 647 19.98 -25.13 3.04
CA LEU A 647 19.98 -23.84 3.76
C LEU A 647 20.37 -23.96 5.23
N ALA A 648 20.07 -25.10 5.84
CA ALA A 648 20.43 -25.40 7.23
C ALA A 648 20.89 -26.86 7.36
N ARG A 649 21.39 -27.24 8.54
CA ARG A 649 21.83 -28.60 8.85
C ARG A 649 21.28 -29.02 10.22
N ILE A 650 20.69 -30.22 10.28
CA ILE A 650 20.33 -30.87 11.52
C ILE A 650 21.09 -32.17 11.56
N ALA A 651 22.05 -32.28 12.48
CA ALA A 651 23.02 -33.39 12.51
C ALA A 651 23.66 -33.60 11.13
N ASP A 652 23.51 -34.79 10.54
CA ASP A 652 24.08 -35.12 9.22
C ASP A 652 23.13 -34.81 8.05
N GLN A 653 21.92 -34.35 8.32
CA GLN A 653 20.93 -34.11 7.27
C GLN A 653 20.84 -32.63 6.92
N THR A 654 20.75 -32.36 5.64
CA THR A 654 20.51 -30.99 5.14
C THR A 654 19.05 -30.63 5.12
N VAL A 655 18.73 -29.41 5.55
CA VAL A 655 17.38 -28.85 5.55
C VAL A 655 17.27 -27.85 4.40
N SER A 656 16.27 -28.02 3.57
CA SER A 656 15.89 -27.10 2.49
C SER A 656 14.62 -26.34 2.85
N VAL A 657 14.24 -25.36 2.01
CA VAL A 657 12.95 -24.67 2.13
C VAL A 657 11.81 -25.66 1.94
N ALA A 658 10.73 -25.48 2.71
CA ALA A 658 9.52 -26.31 2.56
C ALA A 658 8.93 -26.18 1.14
N PRO A 659 8.90 -27.26 0.36
CA PRO A 659 8.51 -27.19 -1.04
C PRO A 659 7.04 -26.80 -1.23
N GLY A 660 6.16 -27.16 -0.30
CA GLY A 660 4.72 -26.87 -0.39
C GLY A 660 4.43 -25.38 -0.43
N ALA A 661 5.05 -24.58 0.43
CA ALA A 661 4.82 -23.15 0.49
C ALA A 661 5.29 -22.43 -0.80
N LEU A 662 6.38 -22.90 -1.41
CA LEU A 662 6.90 -22.35 -2.67
C LEU A 662 5.97 -22.62 -3.85
N LEU A 663 5.22 -23.71 -3.83
CA LEU A 663 4.29 -24.10 -4.87
C LEU A 663 2.92 -23.42 -4.76
N ASP A 664 2.58 -22.83 -3.64
CA ASP A 664 1.30 -22.17 -3.42
C ASP A 664 0.94 -21.09 -4.47
N PRO A 665 1.86 -20.18 -4.88
CA PRO A 665 1.56 -19.22 -5.94
C PRO A 665 1.25 -19.90 -7.30
N LEU A 666 1.95 -20.99 -7.63
CA LEU A 666 1.70 -21.78 -8.82
C LEU A 666 0.30 -22.41 -8.77
N TRP A 667 -0.02 -23.10 -7.69
CA TRP A 667 -1.32 -23.72 -7.50
C TRP A 667 -2.46 -22.72 -7.54
N PHE A 668 -2.30 -21.58 -6.89
CA PHE A 668 -3.31 -20.52 -6.92
C PHE A 668 -3.54 -20.01 -8.36
N GLY A 669 -2.48 -19.81 -9.13
CA GLY A 669 -2.58 -19.40 -10.53
C GLY A 669 -3.33 -20.42 -11.40
N LEU A 670 -3.01 -21.71 -11.24
CA LEU A 670 -3.66 -22.81 -11.98
C LEU A 670 -5.15 -22.93 -11.62
N ILE A 671 -5.48 -22.86 -10.32
CA ILE A 671 -6.88 -22.89 -9.84
C ILE A 671 -7.69 -21.73 -10.42
N MET A 672 -7.09 -20.53 -10.50
CA MET A 672 -7.73 -19.37 -11.11
C MET A 672 -7.95 -19.55 -12.62
N GLY A 673 -7.02 -20.21 -13.33
CA GLY A 673 -7.18 -20.57 -14.74
C GLY A 673 -8.38 -21.50 -14.97
N ILE A 674 -8.48 -22.56 -14.16
CA ILE A 674 -9.62 -23.50 -14.19
C ILE A 674 -10.95 -22.78 -13.89
N ALA A 675 -10.94 -21.87 -12.90
CA ALA A 675 -12.12 -21.11 -12.51
C ALA A 675 -12.66 -20.25 -13.67
N VAL A 676 -11.78 -19.62 -14.44
CA VAL A 676 -12.18 -18.84 -15.62
C VAL A 676 -12.79 -19.74 -16.69
N LEU A 677 -12.18 -20.88 -17.01
CA LEU A 677 -12.74 -21.84 -17.97
C LEU A 677 -14.12 -22.34 -17.53
N ALA A 678 -14.28 -22.72 -16.26
CA ALA A 678 -15.57 -23.13 -15.72
C ALA A 678 -16.62 -22.01 -15.76
N SER A 679 -16.19 -20.75 -15.79
CA SER A 679 -17.11 -19.60 -15.90
C SER A 679 -17.59 -19.34 -17.32
N THR A 680 -16.81 -19.72 -18.35
CA THR A 680 -17.06 -19.41 -19.76
C THR A 680 -17.85 -20.49 -20.51
N SER A 681 -17.73 -21.77 -20.13
CA SER A 681 -18.40 -22.88 -20.84
C SER A 681 -19.30 -23.70 -19.92
N GLY A 682 -20.54 -23.88 -20.33
CA GLY A 682 -21.56 -24.69 -19.60
C GLY A 682 -21.23 -26.16 -19.50
N ILE A 683 -20.67 -26.74 -20.57
CA ILE A 683 -20.31 -28.16 -20.67
C ILE A 683 -19.09 -28.44 -19.78
N VAL A 684 -18.07 -27.58 -19.81
CA VAL A 684 -16.90 -27.73 -18.96
C VAL A 684 -17.31 -27.61 -17.47
N ARG A 685 -18.28 -26.77 -17.15
CA ARG A 685 -18.80 -26.61 -15.78
C ARG A 685 -19.52 -27.88 -15.30
N ALA A 686 -20.35 -28.48 -16.14
CA ALA A 686 -21.18 -29.64 -15.75
C ALA A 686 -20.33 -30.92 -15.57
N ILE A 687 -19.30 -31.11 -16.37
CA ILE A 687 -18.54 -32.37 -16.43
C ILE A 687 -17.21 -32.26 -15.69
N ALA A 688 -16.46 -31.18 -15.94
CA ALA A 688 -15.12 -31.02 -15.38
C ALA A 688 -15.11 -30.66 -13.89
N THR A 689 -16.10 -29.87 -13.42
CA THR A 689 -16.09 -29.39 -12.04
C THR A 689 -16.22 -30.51 -11.01
N PRO A 690 -17.23 -31.40 -11.04
CA PRO A 690 -17.33 -32.48 -10.08
C PRO A 690 -16.23 -33.53 -10.27
N GLY A 691 -15.81 -33.81 -11.50
CA GLY A 691 -14.73 -34.73 -11.78
C GLY A 691 -13.38 -34.27 -11.26
N VAL A 692 -13.02 -33.00 -11.51
CA VAL A 692 -11.77 -32.40 -10.98
C VAL A 692 -11.79 -32.38 -9.45
N LEU A 693 -12.91 -32.02 -8.84
CA LEU A 693 -13.03 -32.03 -7.37
C LEU A 693 -12.89 -33.42 -6.80
N ALA A 694 -13.54 -34.41 -7.40
CA ALA A 694 -13.48 -35.79 -6.91
C ALA A 694 -12.07 -36.37 -7.03
N VAL A 695 -11.40 -36.17 -8.16
CA VAL A 695 -10.02 -36.60 -8.37
C VAL A 695 -9.08 -35.86 -7.43
N PHE A 696 -9.24 -34.55 -7.30
CA PHE A 696 -8.41 -33.74 -6.42
C PHE A 696 -8.62 -34.15 -4.94
N ALA A 697 -9.85 -34.35 -4.51
CA ALA A 697 -10.17 -34.80 -3.17
C ALA A 697 -9.60 -36.21 -2.89
N ALA A 698 -9.70 -37.13 -3.85
CA ALA A 698 -9.16 -38.47 -3.70
C ALA A 698 -7.64 -38.48 -3.60
N VAL A 699 -6.98 -37.65 -4.41
CA VAL A 699 -5.52 -37.53 -4.38
C VAL A 699 -5.04 -36.81 -3.11
N CYS A 700 -5.80 -35.81 -2.60
CA CYS A 700 -5.46 -35.09 -1.37
C CYS A 700 -5.85 -35.86 -0.09
N LEU A 701 -6.70 -36.87 -0.19
CA LEU A 701 -7.26 -37.59 0.97
C LEU A 701 -6.17 -38.11 1.92
N SER A 702 -5.08 -38.57 1.37
CA SER A 702 -3.96 -39.12 2.09
C SER A 702 -3.25 -38.05 2.96
N THR A 703 -3.06 -36.85 2.44
CA THR A 703 -2.42 -35.77 3.20
C THR A 703 -3.38 -35.15 4.20
N ILE A 704 -4.67 -35.07 3.86
CA ILE A 704 -5.72 -34.63 4.76
C ILE A 704 -5.87 -35.60 5.93
N ALA A 705 -5.70 -36.90 5.68
CA ALA A 705 -5.82 -37.93 6.71
C ALA A 705 -4.58 -38.07 7.63
N LEU A 706 -3.45 -37.40 7.34
CA LEU A 706 -2.23 -37.45 8.17
C LEU A 706 -2.49 -37.30 9.68
N PRO A 707 -3.30 -36.32 10.16
CA PRO A 707 -3.58 -36.20 11.59
C PRO A 707 -4.33 -37.38 12.16
N LEU A 708 -5.15 -38.09 11.38
CA LEU A 708 -5.98 -39.20 11.83
C LEU A 708 -5.19 -40.51 11.90
N ILE A 709 -4.12 -40.66 11.12
CA ILE A 709 -3.28 -41.85 11.03
C ILE A 709 -1.97 -41.71 11.82
N GLY A 710 -1.83 -40.68 12.66
CA GLY A 710 -0.63 -40.41 13.46
C GLY A 710 0.59 -39.94 12.64
N GLY A 711 0.39 -39.48 11.40
CA GLY A 711 1.46 -39.00 10.53
C GLY A 711 1.88 -37.53 10.79
N THR A 712 1.52 -36.94 11.94
CA THR A 712 1.89 -35.57 12.30
C THR A 712 3.05 -35.54 13.25
N LEU A 713 3.98 -34.61 13.07
CA LEU A 713 5.06 -34.31 14.00
C LEU A 713 4.57 -33.45 15.16
N VAL A 714 3.48 -32.71 14.97
CA VAL A 714 2.90 -31.80 15.97
C VAL A 714 2.06 -32.59 16.98
N GLN A 715 2.28 -32.33 18.24
CA GLN A 715 1.58 -32.94 19.34
C GLN A 715 1.11 -31.91 20.37
N ALA A 716 0.06 -32.21 21.10
CA ALA A 716 -0.31 -31.47 22.28
C ALA A 716 0.82 -31.62 23.33
N SER A 717 1.28 -30.52 23.85
CA SER A 717 2.43 -30.45 24.77
C SER A 717 2.07 -29.56 25.94
N PRO A 718 2.58 -29.83 27.12
CA PRO A 718 2.57 -28.85 28.19
C PRO A 718 3.42 -27.64 27.76
N ILE A 719 3.10 -26.47 28.28
CA ILE A 719 3.90 -25.25 28.04
C ILE A 719 5.34 -25.42 28.55
N ARG A 720 5.57 -26.34 29.46
CA ARG A 720 6.80 -26.52 30.22
C ARG A 720 7.58 -27.73 29.74
N SER A 721 8.84 -27.52 29.42
CA SER A 721 9.79 -28.62 29.10
C SER A 721 10.75 -28.96 30.24
N VAL A 722 10.70 -28.21 31.35
CA VAL A 722 11.55 -28.38 32.55
C VAL A 722 10.70 -28.69 33.79
N PRO A 723 11.28 -29.32 34.82
CA PRO A 723 10.59 -29.57 36.06
C PRO A 723 10.09 -28.30 36.75
N ALA A 724 8.97 -28.37 37.47
CA ALA A 724 8.36 -27.20 38.15
C ALA A 724 9.31 -26.48 39.12
N TYR A 725 10.26 -27.19 39.73
CA TYR A 725 11.29 -26.60 40.59
C TYR A 725 12.22 -25.67 39.79
N VAL A 726 12.67 -26.10 38.65
CA VAL A 726 13.50 -25.30 37.72
C VAL A 726 12.77 -24.09 37.28
N GLU A 727 11.51 -24.24 36.91
CA GLU A 727 10.66 -23.13 36.48
C GLU A 727 10.47 -22.06 37.56
N ALA A 728 10.22 -22.47 38.81
CA ALA A 728 10.09 -21.54 39.92
C ALA A 728 11.35 -20.70 40.14
N GLU A 729 12.51 -21.27 40.01
CA GLU A 729 13.80 -20.60 40.15
C GLU A 729 14.06 -19.69 38.94
N THR A 730 13.81 -20.17 37.75
CA THR A 730 14.06 -19.39 36.51
C THR A 730 13.09 -18.21 36.32
N ARG A 731 11.92 -18.22 36.98
CA ARG A 731 11.05 -17.04 37.04
C ARG A 731 11.67 -15.89 37.85
N ALA A 732 12.36 -16.23 38.94
CA ALA A 732 13.05 -15.27 39.78
C ALA A 732 14.38 -14.82 39.15
N HIS A 733 15.04 -15.74 38.48
CA HIS A 733 16.39 -15.62 37.92
C HIS A 733 16.40 -16.12 36.45
N PRO A 734 15.90 -15.35 35.47
CA PRO A 734 15.80 -15.79 34.07
C PRO A 734 17.16 -16.04 33.41
N GLU A 735 18.24 -15.56 33.99
CA GLU A 735 19.62 -15.78 33.55
C GLU A 735 20.16 -17.18 33.85
N VAL A 736 19.50 -17.91 34.76
CA VAL A 736 19.92 -19.24 35.19
C VAL A 736 19.66 -20.29 34.10
N GLY A 737 20.66 -21.10 33.81
CA GLY A 737 20.60 -22.18 32.83
C GLY A 737 20.42 -23.56 33.42
N THR A 738 19.75 -24.43 32.67
CA THR A 738 19.60 -25.85 32.91
C THR A 738 20.35 -26.61 31.82
N LEU A 739 21.37 -27.37 32.20
CA LEU A 739 22.07 -28.28 31.31
C LEU A 739 21.24 -29.56 31.14
N ILE A 740 20.67 -29.76 29.98
CA ILE A 740 19.90 -30.97 29.66
C ILE A 740 20.81 -31.92 28.93
N ILE A 741 20.91 -33.14 29.48
CA ILE A 741 21.74 -34.20 28.91
C ILE A 741 20.81 -35.34 28.50
N THR A 742 20.84 -35.73 27.23
CA THR A 742 20.04 -36.81 26.68
C THR A 742 20.97 -37.87 26.07
N PRO A 743 21.19 -38.99 26.70
CA PRO A 743 21.92 -40.10 26.09
C PRO A 743 21.14 -40.70 24.92
N ARG A 744 21.83 -40.97 23.82
CA ARG A 744 21.33 -41.72 22.66
C ARG A 744 22.31 -42.88 22.42
N ASP A 745 21.88 -43.89 21.64
CA ASP A 745 22.59 -45.16 21.50
C ASP A 745 24.12 -45.02 21.34
N ASP A 746 24.62 -44.16 20.51
CA ASP A 746 26.06 -43.91 20.30
C ASP A 746 26.49 -42.43 20.48
N ALA A 747 25.60 -41.59 21.04
CA ALA A 747 25.85 -40.15 21.13
C ALA A 747 25.30 -39.56 22.43
N LEU A 748 25.92 -38.46 22.84
CA LEU A 748 25.41 -37.63 23.93
C LEU A 748 24.92 -36.30 23.37
N VAL A 749 23.67 -36.00 23.57
CA VAL A 749 23.10 -34.69 23.25
C VAL A 749 23.09 -33.84 24.50
N ALA A 750 23.77 -32.70 24.44
CA ALA A 750 23.81 -31.73 25.54
C ALA A 750 23.31 -30.39 25.07
N GLU A 751 22.37 -29.82 25.82
CA GLU A 751 21.72 -28.55 25.52
C GLU A 751 21.67 -27.68 26.77
N LEU A 752 22.08 -26.43 26.66
CA LEU A 752 21.90 -25.44 27.70
C LEU A 752 20.61 -24.67 27.46
N GLN A 753 19.62 -24.90 28.30
CA GLN A 753 18.32 -24.25 28.24
C GLN A 753 18.20 -23.18 29.32
N ARG A 754 17.67 -22.00 28.94
CA ARG A 754 17.36 -20.92 29.88
C ARG A 754 15.84 -20.76 30.02
N GLY A 755 15.39 -20.31 31.18
CA GLY A 755 13.96 -20.13 31.42
C GLY A 755 13.19 -21.47 31.54
N SER A 756 11.91 -21.46 31.19
CA SER A 756 10.99 -22.61 31.27
C SER A 756 11.11 -23.58 30.11
N GLY A 757 11.90 -23.26 29.12
CA GLY A 757 12.08 -24.03 27.88
C GLY A 757 12.33 -23.19 26.67
N ALA A 758 12.86 -23.78 25.58
CA ALA A 758 13.01 -23.09 24.31
C ALA A 758 11.63 -22.73 23.75
N THR A 759 11.47 -21.49 23.36
CA THR A 759 10.24 -20.98 22.77
C THR A 759 10.39 -20.68 21.29
N LEU A 760 9.27 -20.64 20.55
CA LEU A 760 9.28 -20.35 19.12
C LEU A 760 9.89 -18.97 18.81
N THR A 761 9.73 -18.00 19.71
CA THR A 761 10.23 -16.63 19.53
C THR A 761 11.74 -16.50 19.72
N GLU A 762 12.39 -17.49 20.35
CA GLU A 762 13.84 -17.53 20.52
C GLU A 762 14.55 -18.12 19.31
N TRP A 763 13.84 -18.93 18.50
CA TRP A 763 14.37 -19.50 17.26
C TRP A 763 14.34 -18.49 16.13
N THR A 764 15.29 -17.57 16.13
CA THR A 764 15.49 -16.62 15.04
C THR A 764 16.05 -17.32 13.79
N ALA A 765 15.90 -16.70 12.65
CA ALA A 765 16.44 -17.22 11.41
C ALA A 765 17.98 -17.36 11.46
N THR A 766 18.69 -16.50 12.20
CA THR A 766 20.13 -16.60 12.46
C THR A 766 20.47 -17.92 13.19
N ALA A 767 19.74 -18.21 14.27
CA ALA A 767 19.93 -19.43 15.01
C ALA A 767 19.61 -20.69 14.18
N ALA A 768 18.57 -20.61 13.34
CA ALA A 768 18.11 -21.72 12.51
C ALA A 768 19.06 -22.06 11.35
N THR A 769 19.84 -21.08 10.86
CA THR A 769 20.70 -21.25 9.66
C THR A 769 22.20 -21.28 9.95
N ARG A 770 22.58 -21.24 11.22
CA ARG A 770 23.98 -21.28 11.60
C ARG A 770 24.63 -22.59 11.14
N ARG A 771 25.92 -22.52 10.77
CA ARG A 771 26.71 -23.66 10.29
C ARG A 771 27.87 -24.02 11.19
N GLU A 772 28.30 -23.10 12.05
CA GLU A 772 29.44 -23.24 12.92
C GLU A 772 28.98 -23.51 14.36
N VAL A 773 29.71 -24.39 15.02
CA VAL A 773 29.53 -24.67 16.44
C VAL A 773 30.18 -23.54 17.22
N THR A 774 29.46 -22.96 18.18
CA THR A 774 30.01 -21.90 19.03
C THR A 774 30.97 -22.44 20.09
N ASN A 775 31.89 -21.58 20.55
CA ASN A 775 32.79 -21.94 21.66
C ASN A 775 31.99 -22.35 22.94
N THR A 776 30.82 -21.73 23.14
CA THR A 776 29.89 -22.04 24.22
C THR A 776 29.33 -23.46 24.09
N GLU A 777 28.95 -23.89 22.88
CA GLU A 777 28.47 -25.25 22.64
C GLU A 777 29.60 -26.30 22.85
N VAL A 778 30.82 -25.97 22.43
CA VAL A 778 31.99 -26.84 22.72
C VAL A 778 32.22 -26.95 24.21
N ALA A 779 32.06 -25.88 24.99
CA ALA A 779 32.17 -25.91 26.45
C ALA A 779 31.04 -26.72 27.08
N ILE A 780 29.79 -26.57 26.61
CA ILE A 780 28.62 -27.33 27.04
C ILE A 780 28.85 -28.84 26.80
N ALA A 781 29.28 -29.20 25.58
CA ALA A 781 29.55 -30.59 25.21
C ALA A 781 30.68 -31.20 26.09
N ARG A 782 31.73 -30.43 26.38
CA ARG A 782 32.80 -30.85 27.27
C ARG A 782 32.32 -31.06 28.68
N ILE A 783 31.48 -30.15 29.24
CA ILE A 783 30.91 -30.30 30.57
C ILE A 783 30.05 -31.57 30.64
N ALA A 784 29.16 -31.75 29.67
CA ALA A 784 28.26 -32.91 29.63
C ALA A 784 29.05 -34.23 29.49
N GLY A 785 30.07 -34.26 28.64
CA GLY A 785 30.94 -35.44 28.48
C GLY A 785 31.67 -35.79 29.77
N ASN A 786 32.23 -34.80 30.47
CA ASN A 786 32.93 -35.02 31.72
C ASN A 786 32.00 -35.50 32.85
N LEU A 787 30.73 -35.03 32.87
CA LEU A 787 29.75 -35.46 33.88
C LEU A 787 29.32 -36.92 33.75
N ILE A 788 29.36 -37.49 32.57
CA ILE A 788 28.95 -38.90 32.36
C ILE A 788 30.07 -39.86 32.62
N VAL A 789 31.31 -39.37 32.66
CA VAL A 789 32.48 -40.16 32.98
C VAL A 789 32.86 -39.91 34.43
N GLU A 790 33.17 -40.98 35.19
CA GLU A 790 33.68 -40.89 36.55
C GLU A 790 35.10 -40.32 36.56
N SER A 791 35.26 -39.04 36.23
CA SER A 791 36.58 -38.41 36.04
C SER A 791 37.04 -37.51 37.19
N GLY A 792 36.22 -37.35 38.24
CA GLY A 792 36.49 -36.42 39.35
C GLY A 792 36.42 -34.93 38.90
N PHE A 793 35.73 -34.65 37.84
CA PHE A 793 35.53 -33.30 37.30
C PHE A 793 34.77 -32.40 38.27
N ASP A 794 35.33 -31.23 38.62
CA ASP A 794 34.64 -30.22 39.39
C ASP A 794 33.79 -29.36 38.43
N ILE A 795 32.49 -29.48 38.50
CA ILE A 795 31.55 -28.76 37.66
C ILE A 795 31.41 -27.29 38.08
N VAL A 796 31.62 -26.91 39.33
CA VAL A 796 31.25 -25.59 39.87
C VAL A 796 31.87 -24.42 39.11
N PRO A 797 33.20 -24.42 38.80
CA PRO A 797 33.81 -23.35 38.03
C PRO A 797 33.22 -23.20 36.61
N ALA A 798 33.08 -24.33 35.90
CA ALA A 798 32.60 -24.35 34.52
C ALA A 798 31.08 -24.01 34.45
N ALA A 799 30.32 -24.43 35.42
CA ALA A 799 28.89 -24.10 35.56
C ALA A 799 28.70 -22.60 35.87
N SER A 800 29.57 -22.03 36.74
CA SER A 800 29.52 -20.61 37.06
C SER A 800 29.79 -19.72 35.83
N GLU A 801 30.75 -20.12 34.98
CA GLU A 801 31.07 -19.40 33.76
C GLU A 801 29.88 -19.32 32.77
N LEU A 802 29.08 -20.38 32.70
CA LEU A 802 27.92 -20.49 31.83
C LEU A 802 26.57 -20.23 32.53
N ASN A 803 26.56 -19.83 33.82
CA ASN A 803 25.37 -19.70 34.64
C ASN A 803 24.51 -20.99 34.70
N ILE A 804 25.13 -22.17 34.69
CA ILE A 804 24.41 -23.44 34.84
C ILE A 804 24.09 -23.65 36.30
N ARG A 805 22.82 -23.65 36.64
CA ARG A 805 22.33 -23.94 38.01
C ARG A 805 21.80 -25.36 38.16
N PHE A 806 21.24 -25.88 37.07
CA PHE A 806 20.61 -27.18 37.05
C PHE A 806 21.24 -28.11 36.03
N VAL A 807 21.30 -29.41 36.36
CA VAL A 807 21.62 -30.49 35.43
C VAL A 807 20.43 -31.44 35.41
N LEU A 808 19.83 -31.63 34.22
CA LEU A 808 18.72 -32.56 34.00
C LEU A 808 19.16 -33.67 33.06
N LEU A 809 19.20 -34.88 33.55
CA LEU A 809 19.49 -36.06 32.74
C LEU A 809 18.18 -36.73 32.30
N LYS A 810 17.91 -36.74 31.00
CA LYS A 810 16.76 -37.47 30.41
C LYS A 810 17.11 -38.94 30.18
N ALA A 811 17.25 -39.69 31.28
CA ALA A 811 17.55 -41.11 31.26
C ALA A 811 16.77 -41.84 32.37
N ASP A 812 16.66 -43.16 32.23
CA ASP A 812 16.10 -44.01 33.26
C ASP A 812 16.89 -43.83 34.57
N PRO A 813 16.23 -43.72 35.73
CA PRO A 813 16.90 -43.59 37.03
C PRO A 813 17.91 -44.68 37.34
N THR A 814 17.78 -45.81 36.71
CA THR A 814 18.67 -46.96 36.89
C THR A 814 19.89 -46.93 35.95
N SER A 815 19.95 -45.95 35.07
CA SER A 815 21.05 -45.79 34.10
C SER A 815 22.41 -45.58 34.78
N PRO A 816 23.50 -46.16 34.27
CA PRO A 816 24.84 -45.89 34.74
C PRO A 816 25.23 -44.41 34.75
N SER A 817 24.68 -43.64 33.81
CA SER A 817 24.91 -42.19 33.73
C SER A 817 24.40 -41.42 34.93
N VAL A 818 23.35 -41.92 35.61
CA VAL A 818 22.83 -41.32 36.85
C VAL A 818 23.85 -41.48 37.98
N SER A 819 24.44 -42.67 38.10
CA SER A 819 25.46 -42.94 39.09
C SER A 819 26.72 -42.12 38.85
N ALA A 820 27.13 -41.98 37.58
CA ALA A 820 28.29 -41.18 37.19
C ALA A 820 28.11 -39.73 37.59
N ILE A 821 26.95 -39.10 37.23
CA ILE A 821 26.67 -37.71 37.58
C ILE A 821 26.59 -37.54 39.11
N ALA A 822 25.96 -38.47 39.81
CA ALA A 822 25.83 -38.41 41.25
C ALA A 822 27.20 -38.53 42.01
N SER A 823 28.22 -39.06 41.37
CA SER A 823 29.58 -39.17 41.95
C SER A 823 30.39 -37.87 41.97
N HIS A 824 29.95 -36.86 41.21
CA HIS A 824 30.65 -35.59 41.10
C HIS A 824 30.43 -34.67 42.30
N THR A 825 31.53 -34.07 42.78
CA THR A 825 31.46 -33.06 43.84
C THR A 825 30.85 -31.76 43.28
N GLY A 826 30.04 -31.08 44.10
CA GLY A 826 29.38 -29.84 43.72
C GLY A 826 28.01 -30.02 43.07
N LEU A 827 27.52 -31.25 42.92
CA LEU A 827 26.16 -31.58 42.51
C LEU A 827 25.35 -32.14 43.68
N SER A 828 24.15 -31.63 43.88
CA SER A 828 23.18 -32.13 44.84
C SER A 828 21.93 -32.64 44.13
N GLN A 829 21.62 -33.90 44.26
CA GLN A 829 20.44 -34.48 43.64
C GLN A 829 19.17 -33.94 44.27
N VAL A 830 18.28 -33.33 43.46
CA VAL A 830 16.96 -32.82 43.90
C VAL A 830 15.95 -33.95 43.94
N GLY A 831 15.96 -34.77 42.90
CA GLY A 831 15.07 -35.92 42.79
C GLY A 831 14.80 -36.38 41.39
N GLN A 832 13.89 -37.36 41.31
CA GLN A 832 13.36 -37.81 40.04
C GLN A 832 12.14 -36.95 39.65
N THR A 833 12.07 -36.56 38.41
CA THR A 833 10.96 -35.77 37.85
C THR A 833 10.34 -36.51 36.67
N ASP A 834 9.22 -36.06 36.18
CA ASP A 834 8.56 -36.64 35.00
C ASP A 834 9.42 -36.50 33.73
N THR A 835 10.39 -35.56 33.73
CA THR A 835 11.28 -35.28 32.58
C THR A 835 12.68 -35.90 32.70
N GLY A 836 13.03 -36.49 33.83
CA GLY A 836 14.31 -37.12 34.15
C GLY A 836 14.81 -36.88 35.56
N VAL A 837 16.07 -37.15 35.82
CA VAL A 837 16.70 -36.92 37.12
C VAL A 837 17.33 -35.53 37.15
N LEU A 838 17.08 -34.78 38.23
CA LEU A 838 17.49 -33.40 38.41
C LEU A 838 18.55 -33.24 39.51
N TRP A 839 19.59 -32.45 39.21
CA TRP A 839 20.60 -32.01 40.20
C TRP A 839 20.70 -30.49 40.20
N VAL A 840 21.07 -29.94 41.32
CA VAL A 840 21.44 -28.53 41.53
C VAL A 840 22.96 -28.44 41.64
N VAL A 841 23.54 -27.49 40.93
CA VAL A 841 24.95 -27.15 41.03
C VAL A 841 25.18 -26.25 42.25
N GLY A 842 26.17 -26.58 43.09
CA GLY A 842 26.56 -25.78 44.25
C GLY A 842 27.15 -24.43 43.84
N GLY A 843 27.04 -23.43 44.71
CA GLY A 843 27.47 -22.04 44.45
C GLY A 843 26.34 -21.12 43.99
N ASP A 844 26.55 -19.83 44.19
CA ASP A 844 25.59 -18.85 43.68
C ASP A 844 25.85 -18.60 42.18
N PRO A 845 24.80 -18.48 41.34
CA PRO A 845 24.96 -18.14 39.94
C PRO A 845 25.65 -16.76 39.83
N ALA A 846 26.57 -16.61 38.91
CA ALA A 846 27.20 -15.33 38.65
C ALA A 846 26.10 -14.33 38.21
N ALA A 847 26.11 -13.14 38.77
CA ALA A 847 25.23 -12.08 38.28
C ALA A 847 25.55 -11.84 36.82
N SER A 848 24.68 -12.31 35.91
CA SER A 848 24.87 -12.12 34.49
C SER A 848 24.76 -10.65 34.15
N SER A 849 25.68 -10.15 33.35
CA SER A 849 25.56 -8.89 32.68
C SER A 849 24.27 -8.89 31.86
N ALA A 850 23.51 -7.78 31.94
CA ALA A 850 22.24 -7.58 31.28
C ALA A 850 22.17 -8.21 29.88
N TYR A 851 21.02 -8.84 29.57
CA TYR A 851 20.72 -9.29 28.23
C TYR A 851 21.01 -8.18 27.21
N PRO A 852 21.65 -8.47 26.07
CA PRO A 852 21.99 -7.48 25.06
C PRO A 852 20.73 -6.76 24.58
N GLY A 853 20.91 -5.50 24.23
CA GLY A 853 19.85 -4.56 24.01
C GLY A 853 18.88 -4.90 22.88
N ARG A 854 17.75 -4.25 22.92
CA ARG A 854 16.70 -4.25 21.91
C ARG A 854 17.02 -3.20 20.85
N ASN A 855 16.88 -3.54 19.58
CA ASN A 855 17.04 -2.56 18.50
C ASN A 855 15.79 -1.67 18.42
N VAL A 856 15.83 -0.55 19.14
CA VAL A 856 14.72 0.40 19.24
C VAL A 856 14.38 1.03 17.88
N VAL A 857 15.40 1.29 17.04
CA VAL A 857 15.20 1.87 15.71
C VAL A 857 14.42 0.93 14.81
N TYR A 858 14.75 -0.36 14.86
CA TYR A 858 13.99 -1.39 14.15
C TYR A 858 12.54 -1.45 14.62
N VAL A 859 12.32 -1.55 15.91
CA VAL A 859 10.96 -1.67 16.47
C VAL A 859 10.12 -0.44 16.12
N ALA A 860 10.66 0.77 16.25
CA ALA A 860 9.96 2.00 15.92
C ALA A 860 9.66 2.10 14.41
N GLY A 861 10.62 1.77 13.56
CA GLY A 861 10.46 1.77 12.10
C GLY A 861 9.42 0.76 11.62
N ALA A 862 9.47 -0.48 12.13
CA ALA A 862 8.51 -1.53 11.82
C ALA A 862 7.09 -1.15 12.28
N ALA A 863 6.96 -0.66 13.51
CA ALA A 863 5.68 -0.21 14.06
C ALA A 863 5.06 0.93 13.24
N LEU A 864 5.87 1.93 12.84
CA LEU A 864 5.41 3.02 12.00
C LEU A 864 4.93 2.52 10.63
N ALA A 865 5.70 1.67 9.97
CA ALA A 865 5.36 1.12 8.65
C ALA A 865 4.06 0.31 8.69
N VAL A 866 3.89 -0.56 9.70
CA VAL A 866 2.68 -1.34 9.92
C VAL A 866 1.49 -0.43 10.25
N LEU A 867 1.66 0.57 11.11
CA LEU A 867 0.62 1.53 11.47
C LEU A 867 0.11 2.31 10.25
N VAL A 868 1.01 2.78 9.39
CA VAL A 868 0.64 3.48 8.14
C VAL A 868 -0.14 2.54 7.21
N ALA A 869 0.28 1.29 7.09
CA ALA A 869 -0.42 0.29 6.29
C ALA A 869 -1.82 -0.04 6.87
N LEU A 870 -1.95 -0.17 8.19
CA LEU A 870 -3.22 -0.35 8.88
C LEU A 870 -4.17 0.83 8.64
N ILE A 871 -3.68 2.06 8.81
CA ILE A 871 -4.46 3.27 8.51
C ILE A 871 -4.91 3.25 7.04
N ALA A 872 -4.05 2.82 6.13
CA ALA A 872 -4.38 2.70 4.72
C ALA A 872 -5.43 1.60 4.46
N ALA A 873 -5.40 0.49 5.17
CA ALA A 873 -6.30 -0.65 5.01
C ALA A 873 -7.74 -0.40 5.53
N ILE A 874 -7.91 0.43 6.57
CA ILE A 874 -9.23 0.72 7.15
C ILE A 874 -10.08 1.50 6.14
N PRO A 875 -11.28 1.04 5.74
CA PRO A 875 -12.17 1.78 4.85
C PRO A 875 -12.83 2.96 5.59
N THR A 876 -12.28 4.16 5.44
CA THR A 876 -12.79 5.39 6.07
C THR A 876 -13.58 6.28 5.11
N SER A 877 -13.71 5.89 3.84
CA SER A 877 -14.52 6.57 2.82
C SER A 877 -15.58 5.64 2.26
N LEU A 878 -16.77 6.18 2.01
CA LEU A 878 -17.77 5.50 1.21
C LEU A 878 -17.22 5.21 -0.20
N PRO A 879 -17.58 4.10 -0.84
CA PRO A 879 -17.04 3.71 -2.14
C PRO A 879 -17.34 4.78 -3.19
N ARG A 880 -16.29 5.29 -3.83
CA ARG A 880 -16.36 6.25 -4.93
C ARG A 880 -16.57 5.51 -6.24
N ARG A 881 -17.68 5.74 -6.93
CA ARG A 881 -17.82 5.36 -8.34
C ARG A 881 -17.32 6.48 -9.23
N ARG A 882 -16.54 6.16 -10.25
CA ARG A 882 -16.25 7.07 -11.36
C ARG A 882 -17.56 7.29 -12.12
N ILE A 883 -17.97 8.53 -12.27
CA ILE A 883 -18.91 8.91 -13.32
C ILE A 883 -18.10 8.81 -14.61
N GLY A 884 -18.42 7.82 -15.44
CA GLY A 884 -17.98 7.81 -16.82
C GLY A 884 -18.69 8.96 -17.53
N THR A 885 -17.96 9.77 -18.22
CA THR A 885 -18.48 10.86 -19.06
C THR A 885 -19.28 10.35 -20.28
N ASP A 886 -19.54 9.04 -20.38
CA ASP A 886 -20.14 8.43 -21.58
C ASP A 886 -21.62 8.04 -21.46
N GLU A 887 -22.35 8.45 -20.40
CA GLU A 887 -23.77 8.13 -20.26
C GLU A 887 -24.63 9.33 -19.83
N LEU A 888 -24.59 10.39 -20.59
CA LEU A 888 -25.68 11.37 -20.65
C LEU A 888 -26.11 11.55 -22.13
N VAL A 889 -26.37 10.46 -22.81
CA VAL A 889 -27.27 10.46 -23.95
C VAL A 889 -28.68 10.36 -23.37
N LEU A 890 -29.31 11.50 -23.21
CA LEU A 890 -30.75 11.59 -23.03
C LEU A 890 -31.39 10.93 -24.27
N SER A 891 -31.99 9.77 -24.09
CA SER A 891 -32.93 9.23 -25.05
C SER A 891 -34.05 10.24 -25.22
N THR A 892 -33.99 11.05 -26.27
CA THR A 892 -35.12 11.74 -26.79
C THR A 892 -36.11 10.66 -27.24
N GLY A 893 -37.14 10.43 -26.46
CA GLY A 893 -38.27 9.60 -26.86
C GLY A 893 -38.92 10.22 -28.06
N GLU A 894 -38.75 9.59 -29.21
CA GLU A 894 -39.69 9.72 -30.31
C GLU A 894 -40.97 9.02 -29.85
N THR A 895 -41.98 9.83 -29.54
CA THR A 895 -43.35 9.39 -29.56
C THR A 895 -43.86 9.61 -30.99
N ASP A 896 -43.88 8.54 -31.78
CA ASP A 896 -44.75 8.47 -32.95
C ASP A 896 -46.10 7.91 -32.56
N ALA A 897 -47.13 8.60 -33.09
CA ALA A 897 -48.59 8.47 -32.89
C ALA A 897 -49.17 7.09 -33.13
#